data_ac5fcb0fc2b398060277ac0446fe29c9
#
_entry.id   ac5fcb0fc2b398060277ac0446fe29c9
#
_cell.length_a   1.000
_cell.length_b   1.000
_cell.length_c   1.000
_cell.angle_alpha   90.00
_cell.angle_beta   90.00
_cell.angle_gamma   90.00
#
_symmetry.space_group_name_H-M   'P 1'
#
loop_
_entity.id
_entity.type
_entity.pdbx_description
1 polymer ?
#
loop_
_entity_poly.entity_id
_entity_poly.type
_entity_poly.pdbx_seq_one_letter_code
_entity_poly.pdbx_strand_id
1 'polypeptide(L)'
;MVRKGVCCCCAALRPRYKRLVDNIFPEDPKDGLVKADMEKLTFYAVSAPEKLDRIGTYLAERLSRDVVRHRYGYVFIAMEALDQLLMACHSQSIKPFVESFLHMVAKLLESGEPKLQVLGTNSFVKFANIEEDTPSYHRRYDFFVSRFSAMCHSYHEDPEIQTEIRIAGIRGIQGVVRKTVNDELQAIVWEPQHMDKIVPSLLFNMHKIEDVDSRTCPPSSPSGREKENPAMLAENCFRELLGRATYGNMNHAVRPVFAHLDHHRLWDPHEFAVSIFKIIMYSIQAQYSHHVIQEILAHLDARKRDFPRVRAGIIQALLQAVAIAAKGSIGPTVLEVFNTLLKHLRCSVDFELSDRRSSVSSASFSASNKENDERIVQNAIIQTIGFFGSNLPDYHRSEIMMFIMGKVPVLGATSHTLDTHQLGDLGTRRVQIMLLRSLQMVTTGYSAKTIAAALPAPFLDPLLSPSLMDDCELRQLVLEILHNLIDRHNNRAKLRGIRIIPDVSDLKIKRDKITRQDLNFIKKHGQELYRHVYLGCKEEDNIQKNFELLYTTLALITIELANEEMVIDLIRVAVALQDIAIVNEDNLPMFHRCSIMAMVAAYLNFLSQMIAVPAFCQHVSKVIETRNVEAPYFLPETIFREKKCNLPKSLGKDETNLFFLTNQIAESLAGSGYSVERLSVPYVPLVTDEDRLSRRKSLVDTLSIQVDILPGGCHMEEKANSTEEITFETLKQAIDNNALEEQEKEKRRLVIEKFQKAPFEEIAAQCETKANLLHDRLTQILDRTVRPPPSPSGTMAVTSGHVHYHSIPVYEMKFPDLCVY
;
A
#
# COMPACT_ATOMS: atom_id res chain seq x y z
N MET A 1 -2.11 -78.32 11.23
CA MET A 1 -1.24 -78.84 10.20
C MET A 1 -2.06 -79.70 9.22
N VAL A 2 -2.48 -79.16 8.11
CA VAL A 2 -2.99 -79.91 6.98
C VAL A 2 -2.31 -79.38 5.74
N ARG A 3 -1.19 -79.99 5.34
CA ARG A 3 -0.61 -79.83 4.01
C ARG A 3 -1.60 -80.39 2.99
N LYS A 4 -2.32 -79.46 2.27
CA LYS A 4 -2.99 -79.84 1.05
C LYS A 4 -1.89 -80.12 0.00
N GLY A 5 -1.58 -81.37 -0.20
CA GLY A 5 -0.76 -81.83 -1.29
C GLY A 5 -1.38 -81.40 -2.62
N VAL A 6 -0.78 -80.41 -3.22
CA VAL A 6 -1.10 -80.00 -4.60
C VAL A 6 -0.44 -81.10 -5.48
N CYS A 7 -1.30 -81.86 -6.18
CA CYS A 7 -0.87 -82.82 -7.12
C CYS A 7 0.12 -82.23 -8.14
N CYS A 8 1.30 -82.81 -8.33
CA CYS A 8 2.37 -82.30 -9.19
C CYS A 8 1.91 -82.09 -10.64
N CYS A 9 0.94 -82.85 -11.11
CA CYS A 9 0.36 -82.68 -12.45
C CYS A 9 -0.42 -81.36 -12.61
N CYS A 10 -1.05 -80.80 -11.54
CA CYS A 10 -1.78 -79.55 -11.57
C CYS A 10 -0.80 -78.34 -11.56
N ALA A 11 0.40 -78.47 -11.01
CA ALA A 11 1.43 -77.44 -11.03
C ALA A 11 2.01 -77.22 -12.45
N ALA A 12 2.07 -78.29 -13.27
CA ALA A 12 2.58 -78.20 -14.66
C ALA A 12 1.59 -77.49 -15.59
N LEU A 13 0.29 -77.52 -15.33
CA LEU A 13 -0.77 -76.93 -16.12
C LEU A 13 -1.00 -75.46 -15.75
N ARG A 14 -0.38 -74.96 -14.66
CA ARG A 14 -0.52 -73.55 -14.21
C ARG A 14 0.23 -72.62 -15.11
N PRO A 15 -0.39 -71.47 -15.60
CA PRO A 15 0.29 -70.56 -16.44
C PRO A 15 1.60 -70.05 -15.88
N ARG A 16 2.64 -69.85 -16.72
CA ARG A 16 3.99 -69.52 -16.31
C ARG A 16 4.02 -68.26 -15.42
N TYR A 17 3.25 -67.18 -15.82
CA TYR A 17 3.18 -65.94 -15.04
C TYR A 17 2.66 -66.16 -13.61
N LYS A 18 1.66 -67.01 -13.39
CA LYS A 18 1.16 -67.31 -12.05
C LYS A 18 2.20 -68.04 -11.16
N ARG A 19 2.98 -68.91 -11.74
CA ARG A 19 4.10 -69.55 -11.02
C ARG A 19 5.18 -68.57 -10.64
N LEU A 20 5.57 -67.68 -11.53
CA LEU A 20 6.55 -66.65 -11.27
C LEU A 20 6.08 -65.70 -10.16
N VAL A 21 4.81 -65.29 -10.18
CA VAL A 21 4.20 -64.48 -9.11
C VAL A 21 4.14 -65.18 -7.78
N ASP A 22 3.83 -66.47 -7.77
CA ASP A 22 3.76 -67.21 -6.49
C ASP A 22 5.13 -67.40 -5.86
N ASN A 23 6.18 -67.51 -6.65
CA ASN A 23 7.56 -67.77 -6.16
C ASN A 23 8.19 -66.53 -5.51
N ILE A 24 7.72 -65.31 -5.77
CA ILE A 24 8.26 -64.14 -5.10
C ILE A 24 7.91 -64.02 -3.63
N PHE A 25 6.94 -64.80 -3.14
CA PHE A 25 6.48 -64.81 -1.78
C PHE A 25 7.19 -65.85 -0.94
N PRO A 26 7.88 -65.50 0.15
CA PRO A 26 8.52 -66.42 1.04
C PRO A 26 7.51 -67.22 1.90
N GLU A 27 7.95 -68.23 2.60
CA GLU A 27 7.10 -68.96 3.60
C GLU A 27 6.77 -68.04 4.79
N ASP A 28 7.74 -67.33 5.35
CA ASP A 28 7.53 -66.29 6.38
C ASP A 28 7.61 -64.89 5.71
N PRO A 29 6.56 -64.10 5.88
CA PRO A 29 6.55 -62.70 5.31
C PRO A 29 7.64 -61.82 5.90
N LYS A 30 8.28 -62.18 7.04
CA LYS A 30 9.40 -61.44 7.62
C LYS A 30 10.66 -61.52 6.76
N ASP A 31 10.81 -62.55 5.95
CA ASP A 31 11.97 -62.70 5.06
C ASP A 31 11.95 -61.71 3.88
N GLY A 32 10.83 -61.01 3.68
CA GLY A 32 10.63 -60.02 2.60
C GLY A 32 10.49 -60.64 1.21
N LEU A 33 10.57 -59.81 0.17
CA LEU A 33 10.43 -60.21 -1.22
C LEU A 33 11.63 -61.12 -1.65
N VAL A 34 11.36 -62.24 -2.30
CA VAL A 34 12.40 -63.13 -2.84
C VAL A 34 12.99 -62.48 -4.07
N LYS A 35 14.16 -61.78 -3.94
CA LYS A 35 14.79 -60.94 -4.97
C LYS A 35 15.08 -61.69 -6.27
N ALA A 36 15.65 -62.92 -6.19
CA ALA A 36 16.01 -63.70 -7.38
C ALA A 36 14.80 -64.10 -8.22
N ASP A 37 13.67 -64.35 -7.60
CA ASP A 37 12.42 -64.71 -8.31
C ASP A 37 11.70 -63.43 -8.80
N MET A 38 11.85 -62.29 -8.08
CA MET A 38 11.38 -61.00 -8.56
C MET A 38 12.11 -60.56 -9.81
N GLU A 39 13.42 -60.73 -9.90
CA GLU A 39 14.20 -60.45 -11.11
C GLU A 39 13.71 -61.28 -12.32
N LYS A 40 13.42 -62.59 -12.10
CA LYS A 40 12.84 -63.45 -13.15
C LYS A 40 11.46 -62.97 -13.58
N LEU A 41 10.61 -62.53 -12.63
CA LEU A 41 9.27 -62.00 -12.91
C LEU A 41 9.38 -60.67 -13.70
N THR A 42 10.29 -59.75 -13.29
CA THR A 42 10.56 -58.49 -13.97
C THR A 42 11.07 -58.70 -15.39
N PHE A 43 12.05 -59.60 -15.56
CA PHE A 43 12.56 -59.97 -16.88
C PHE A 43 11.45 -60.53 -17.78
N TYR A 44 10.61 -61.39 -17.23
CA TYR A 44 9.47 -61.94 -17.97
C TYR A 44 8.44 -60.89 -18.36
N ALA A 45 8.15 -59.93 -17.45
CA ALA A 45 7.22 -58.82 -17.71
C ALA A 45 7.73 -57.88 -18.81
N VAL A 46 9.06 -57.55 -18.79
CA VAL A 46 9.69 -56.70 -19.82
C VAL A 46 9.74 -57.42 -21.16
N SER A 47 10.00 -58.77 -21.17
CA SER A 47 10.09 -59.57 -22.37
C SER A 47 8.74 -59.92 -23.03
N ALA A 48 7.66 -59.87 -22.27
CA ALA A 48 6.30 -60.20 -22.70
C ALA A 48 5.27 -59.17 -22.17
N PRO A 49 5.27 -57.93 -22.68
CA PRO A 49 4.41 -56.84 -22.17
C PRO A 49 2.94 -57.15 -22.21
N GLU A 50 2.49 -58.01 -23.15
CA GLU A 50 1.09 -58.46 -23.22
C GLU A 50 0.63 -59.33 -22.02
N LYS A 51 1.59 -59.77 -21.19
CA LYS A 51 1.30 -60.54 -19.96
C LYS A 51 1.27 -59.68 -18.73
N LEU A 52 1.74 -58.42 -18.82
CA LEU A 52 1.88 -57.52 -17.67
C LEU A 52 0.52 -57.26 -17.00
N ASP A 53 -0.52 -57.05 -17.78
CA ASP A 53 -1.88 -56.93 -17.25
C ASP A 53 -2.37 -58.14 -16.44
N ARG A 54 -2.11 -59.34 -16.98
CA ARG A 54 -2.47 -60.58 -16.24
C ARG A 54 -1.65 -60.77 -14.99
N ILE A 55 -0.38 -60.35 -14.98
CA ILE A 55 0.48 -60.36 -13.79
C ILE A 55 -0.07 -59.36 -12.77
N GLY A 56 -0.42 -58.11 -13.17
CA GLY A 56 -1.02 -57.10 -12.32
C GLY A 56 -2.33 -57.57 -11.70
N THR A 57 -3.25 -58.05 -12.53
CA THR A 57 -4.54 -58.57 -12.08
C THR A 57 -4.37 -59.72 -11.07
N TYR A 58 -3.48 -60.68 -11.31
CA TYR A 58 -3.28 -61.79 -10.40
C TYR A 58 -2.62 -61.37 -9.06
N LEU A 59 -1.65 -60.42 -9.11
CA LEU A 59 -1.08 -59.80 -7.90
C LEU A 59 -2.15 -59.01 -7.12
N ALA A 60 -3.03 -58.29 -7.79
CA ALA A 60 -4.11 -57.52 -7.22
C ALA A 60 -5.14 -58.43 -6.51
N GLU A 61 -5.55 -59.56 -7.14
CA GLU A 61 -6.42 -60.54 -6.53
C GLU A 61 -5.80 -61.19 -5.28
N ARG A 62 -4.50 -61.44 -5.30
CA ARG A 62 -3.77 -61.99 -4.17
C ARG A 62 -3.67 -60.99 -3.03
N LEU A 63 -3.24 -59.78 -3.33
CA LEU A 63 -3.19 -58.68 -2.36
C LEU A 63 -4.54 -58.45 -1.70
N SER A 64 -5.63 -58.39 -2.49
CA SER A 64 -6.99 -58.23 -1.97
C SER A 64 -7.37 -59.33 -0.95
N ARG A 65 -7.04 -60.59 -1.26
CA ARG A 65 -7.29 -61.72 -0.33
C ARG A 65 -6.47 -61.60 0.95
N ASP A 66 -5.22 -61.13 0.85
CA ASP A 66 -4.35 -61.00 2.01
C ASP A 66 -4.72 -59.82 2.88
N VAL A 67 -5.22 -58.70 2.32
CA VAL A 67 -5.82 -57.59 3.08
C VAL A 67 -7.05 -58.08 3.88
N VAL A 68 -7.99 -58.77 3.25
CA VAL A 68 -9.20 -59.29 3.92
C VAL A 68 -8.86 -60.30 5.05
N ARG A 69 -7.74 -61.03 4.90
CA ARG A 69 -7.27 -62.01 5.88
C ARG A 69 -6.31 -61.42 6.91
N HIS A 70 -6.13 -60.12 6.94
CA HIS A 70 -5.22 -59.37 7.83
C HIS A 70 -3.76 -59.93 7.78
N ARG A 71 -3.32 -60.43 6.61
CA ARG A 71 -1.96 -60.94 6.42
C ARG A 71 -1.07 -59.85 5.85
N TYR A 72 -0.88 -58.78 6.60
CA TYR A 72 -0.24 -57.55 6.12
C TYR A 72 1.19 -57.70 5.62
N GLY A 73 1.97 -58.64 6.18
CA GLY A 73 3.31 -58.93 5.71
C GLY A 73 3.35 -59.33 4.21
N TYR A 74 2.39 -60.14 3.76
CA TYR A 74 2.28 -60.50 2.34
C TYR A 74 1.71 -59.37 1.49
N VAL A 75 0.92 -58.44 2.08
CA VAL A 75 0.43 -57.25 1.42
C VAL A 75 1.62 -56.33 1.07
N PHE A 76 2.58 -56.13 2.00
CA PHE A 76 3.78 -55.35 1.77
C PHE A 76 4.59 -55.94 0.60
N ILE A 77 4.83 -57.27 0.59
CA ILE A 77 5.56 -57.96 -0.49
C ILE A 77 4.84 -57.80 -1.82
N ALA A 78 3.52 -57.97 -1.87
CA ALA A 78 2.73 -57.86 -3.09
C ALA A 78 2.81 -56.42 -3.65
N MET A 79 2.73 -55.38 -2.78
CA MET A 79 2.79 -54.00 -3.21
C MET A 79 4.22 -53.60 -3.68
N GLU A 80 5.24 -54.11 -2.96
CA GLU A 80 6.64 -53.94 -3.37
C GLU A 80 6.90 -54.52 -4.79
N ALA A 81 6.34 -55.71 -5.05
CA ALA A 81 6.42 -56.34 -6.38
C ALA A 81 5.72 -55.51 -7.47
N LEU A 82 4.53 -54.96 -7.16
CA LEU A 82 3.79 -54.05 -8.07
C LEU A 82 4.57 -52.77 -8.35
N ASP A 83 5.19 -52.17 -7.32
CA ASP A 83 6.03 -50.99 -7.44
C ASP A 83 7.27 -51.26 -8.32
N GLN A 84 7.96 -52.38 -8.12
CA GLN A 84 9.12 -52.78 -8.94
C GLN A 84 8.74 -53.04 -10.40
N LEU A 85 7.60 -53.68 -10.67
CA LEU A 85 7.08 -53.87 -12.02
C LEU A 85 6.69 -52.54 -12.68
N LEU A 86 6.07 -51.64 -11.94
CA LEU A 86 5.72 -50.32 -12.42
C LEU A 86 6.96 -49.53 -12.88
N MET A 87 7.99 -49.53 -12.03
CA MET A 87 9.24 -48.82 -12.32
C MET A 87 10.06 -49.47 -13.44
N ALA A 88 10.01 -50.82 -13.59
CA ALA A 88 10.75 -51.51 -14.63
C ALA A 88 10.07 -51.46 -16.01
N CYS A 89 8.76 -51.39 -16.06
CA CYS A 89 7.99 -51.46 -17.29
C CYS A 89 7.45 -50.10 -17.78
N HIS A 90 7.79 -48.98 -17.11
CA HIS A 90 7.23 -47.64 -17.40
C HIS A 90 7.48 -47.15 -18.84
N SER A 91 8.51 -47.62 -19.53
CA SER A 91 8.80 -47.29 -20.93
C SER A 91 7.97 -48.06 -21.96
N GLN A 92 7.10 -48.97 -21.50
CA GLN A 92 6.24 -49.80 -22.35
C GLN A 92 4.78 -49.39 -22.22
N SER A 93 3.85 -49.91 -23.05
CA SER A 93 2.42 -49.67 -22.90
C SER A 93 1.87 -50.37 -21.66
N ILE A 94 1.81 -49.66 -20.54
CA ILE A 94 1.42 -50.19 -19.21
C ILE A 94 -0.05 -49.89 -18.84
N LYS A 95 -0.87 -49.31 -19.74
CA LYS A 95 -2.23 -48.80 -19.44
C LYS A 95 -3.13 -49.79 -18.66
N PRO A 96 -3.27 -51.08 -19.06
CA PRO A 96 -4.10 -52.02 -18.31
C PRO A 96 -3.50 -52.40 -16.93
N PHE A 97 -2.17 -52.50 -16.85
CA PHE A 97 -1.48 -52.76 -15.59
C PHE A 97 -1.66 -51.62 -14.57
N VAL A 98 -1.62 -50.35 -15.00
CA VAL A 98 -1.84 -49.19 -14.16
C VAL A 98 -3.27 -49.22 -13.58
N GLU A 99 -4.27 -49.71 -14.30
CA GLU A 99 -5.62 -49.84 -13.76
C GLU A 99 -5.67 -50.76 -12.55
N SER A 100 -5.06 -51.95 -12.65
CA SER A 100 -4.93 -52.90 -11.57
C SER A 100 -4.12 -52.35 -10.41
N PHE A 101 -3.03 -51.63 -10.71
CA PHE A 101 -2.17 -50.95 -9.73
C PHE A 101 -2.94 -49.89 -8.94
N LEU A 102 -3.60 -48.93 -9.62
CA LEU A 102 -4.37 -47.88 -8.98
C LEU A 102 -5.60 -48.44 -8.22
N HIS A 103 -6.17 -49.55 -8.66
CA HIS A 103 -7.22 -50.21 -7.92
C HIS A 103 -6.69 -50.74 -6.56
N MET A 104 -5.48 -51.29 -6.54
CA MET A 104 -4.87 -51.77 -5.29
C MET A 104 -4.46 -50.63 -4.36
N VAL A 105 -3.88 -49.58 -4.90
CA VAL A 105 -3.58 -48.34 -4.14
C VAL A 105 -4.86 -47.79 -3.50
N ALA A 106 -5.96 -47.70 -4.27
CA ALA A 106 -7.24 -47.23 -3.74
C ALA A 106 -7.73 -48.11 -2.57
N LYS A 107 -7.63 -49.44 -2.73
CA LYS A 107 -8.03 -50.38 -1.70
C LYS A 107 -7.21 -50.30 -0.41
N LEU A 108 -5.90 -50.04 -0.54
CA LEU A 108 -5.02 -49.80 0.62
C LEU A 108 -5.37 -48.47 1.31
N LEU A 109 -5.66 -47.44 0.55
CA LEU A 109 -6.08 -46.12 1.10
C LEU A 109 -7.44 -46.19 1.80
N GLU A 110 -8.38 -47.06 1.34
CA GLU A 110 -9.67 -47.30 1.98
C GLU A 110 -9.57 -48.10 3.27
N SER A 111 -8.44 -48.77 3.48
CA SER A 111 -8.22 -49.57 4.69
C SER A 111 -8.26 -48.72 5.94
N GLY A 112 -8.79 -49.25 7.04
CA GLY A 112 -8.71 -48.66 8.37
C GLY A 112 -7.33 -48.73 9.03
N GLU A 113 -6.40 -49.48 8.44
CA GLU A 113 -5.07 -49.71 8.99
C GLU A 113 -4.06 -48.63 8.54
N PRO A 114 -3.49 -47.84 9.48
CA PRO A 114 -2.57 -46.75 9.16
C PRO A 114 -1.39 -47.17 8.27
N LYS A 115 -0.77 -48.28 8.58
CA LYS A 115 0.38 -48.79 7.82
C LYS A 115 0.07 -49.09 6.37
N LEU A 116 -1.16 -49.54 6.08
CA LEU A 116 -1.59 -49.80 4.70
C LEU A 116 -1.91 -48.54 3.95
N GLN A 117 -2.45 -47.52 4.64
CA GLN A 117 -2.68 -46.19 4.04
C GLN A 117 -1.34 -45.52 3.65
N VAL A 118 -0.34 -45.59 4.52
CA VAL A 118 1.00 -45.08 4.25
C VAL A 118 1.66 -45.81 3.08
N LEU A 119 1.54 -47.17 3.07
CA LEU A 119 2.02 -48.02 1.99
C LEU A 119 1.40 -47.60 0.64
N GLY A 120 0.06 -47.51 0.61
CA GLY A 120 -0.69 -47.12 -0.57
C GLY A 120 -0.28 -45.73 -1.11
N THR A 121 -0.07 -44.79 -0.19
CA THR A 121 0.41 -43.43 -0.55
C THR A 121 1.82 -43.45 -1.13
N ASN A 122 2.76 -44.19 -0.51
CA ASN A 122 4.13 -44.29 -1.01
C ASN A 122 4.17 -44.89 -2.43
N SER A 123 3.35 -45.88 -2.70
CA SER A 123 3.21 -46.49 -4.03
C SER A 123 2.55 -45.48 -5.01
N PHE A 124 1.54 -44.71 -4.58
CA PHE A 124 0.97 -43.65 -5.40
C PHE A 124 1.98 -42.58 -5.77
N VAL A 125 2.86 -42.15 -4.83
CA VAL A 125 3.93 -41.15 -5.11
C VAL A 125 4.90 -41.68 -6.17
N LYS A 126 5.25 -42.97 -6.14
CA LYS A 126 6.07 -43.59 -7.20
C LYS A 126 5.38 -43.53 -8.57
N PHE A 127 4.09 -43.83 -8.61
CA PHE A 127 3.27 -43.69 -9.82
C PHE A 127 3.24 -42.24 -10.30
N ALA A 128 3.05 -41.27 -9.39
CA ALA A 128 2.97 -39.86 -9.72
C ALA A 128 4.26 -39.30 -10.38
N ASN A 129 5.40 -39.89 -10.10
CA ASN A 129 6.68 -39.52 -10.70
C ASN A 129 6.91 -40.08 -12.12
N ILE A 130 5.96 -40.89 -12.65
CA ILE A 130 6.01 -41.38 -14.02
C ILE A 130 5.22 -40.45 -14.91
N GLU A 131 5.83 -39.98 -16.00
CA GLU A 131 5.26 -38.97 -16.91
C GLU A 131 4.15 -39.50 -17.85
N GLU A 132 3.70 -40.72 -17.68
CA GLU A 132 2.74 -41.36 -18.56
C GLU A 132 1.30 -40.98 -18.21
N ASP A 133 0.54 -40.51 -19.21
CA ASP A 133 -0.88 -40.22 -19.07
C ASP A 133 -1.72 -41.51 -19.15
N THR A 134 -2.59 -41.74 -18.17
CA THR A 134 -3.42 -42.93 -18.12
C THR A 134 -4.89 -42.56 -17.86
N PRO A 135 -5.82 -42.98 -18.75
CA PRO A 135 -7.26 -42.75 -18.57
C PRO A 135 -7.82 -43.36 -17.25
N SER A 136 -7.16 -44.38 -16.74
CA SER A 136 -7.53 -45.01 -15.44
C SER A 136 -7.31 -44.07 -14.25
N TYR A 137 -6.31 -43.17 -14.32
CA TYR A 137 -6.07 -42.17 -13.30
C TYR A 137 -7.12 -41.08 -13.34
N HIS A 138 -7.49 -40.60 -14.54
CA HIS A 138 -8.53 -39.56 -14.71
C HIS A 138 -9.86 -39.99 -14.06
N ARG A 139 -10.27 -41.25 -14.25
CA ARG A 139 -11.52 -41.78 -13.68
C ARG A 139 -11.49 -41.86 -12.14
N ARG A 140 -10.33 -41.94 -11.52
CA ARG A 140 -10.13 -42.06 -10.07
C ARG A 140 -9.61 -40.78 -9.41
N TYR A 141 -9.46 -39.71 -10.16
CA TYR A 141 -8.86 -38.46 -9.69
C TYR A 141 -9.56 -37.94 -8.44
N ASP A 142 -10.88 -37.81 -8.48
CA ASP A 142 -11.71 -37.35 -7.36
C ASP A 142 -11.54 -38.20 -6.10
N PHE A 143 -11.42 -39.51 -6.28
CA PHE A 143 -11.17 -40.41 -5.18
C PHE A 143 -9.83 -40.10 -4.49
N PHE A 144 -8.76 -39.98 -5.25
CA PHE A 144 -7.42 -39.74 -4.69
C PHE A 144 -7.35 -38.38 -3.99
N VAL A 145 -7.86 -37.31 -4.61
CA VAL A 145 -7.92 -35.99 -4.00
C VAL A 145 -8.69 -36.04 -2.68
N SER A 146 -9.89 -36.63 -2.69
CA SER A 146 -10.74 -36.72 -1.49
C SER A 146 -10.08 -37.53 -0.38
N ARG A 147 -9.45 -38.67 -0.75
CA ARG A 147 -8.84 -39.56 0.24
C ARG A 147 -7.59 -38.96 0.88
N PHE A 148 -6.68 -38.39 0.08
CA PHE A 148 -5.47 -37.73 0.60
C PHE A 148 -5.83 -36.49 1.43
N SER A 149 -6.84 -35.72 1.02
CA SER A 149 -7.36 -34.60 1.82
C SER A 149 -7.90 -35.09 3.17
N ALA A 150 -8.65 -36.21 3.21
CA ALA A 150 -9.13 -36.77 4.46
C ALA A 150 -7.98 -37.23 5.36
N MET A 151 -6.93 -37.83 4.82
CA MET A 151 -5.73 -38.21 5.57
C MET A 151 -5.00 -37.01 6.17
N CYS A 152 -4.98 -35.88 5.52
CA CYS A 152 -4.41 -34.64 6.05
C CYS A 152 -5.11 -34.12 7.32
N HIS A 153 -6.37 -34.48 7.51
CA HIS A 153 -7.18 -34.16 8.68
C HIS A 153 -7.32 -35.34 9.67
N SER A 154 -6.57 -36.45 9.45
CA SER A 154 -6.67 -37.63 10.28
C SER A 154 -6.43 -37.33 11.75
N TYR A 155 -7.23 -37.94 12.59
CA TYR A 155 -7.06 -37.97 14.03
C TYR A 155 -6.79 -39.41 14.48
N HIS A 156 -5.77 -39.62 15.30
CA HIS A 156 -5.41 -40.88 15.87
C HIS A 156 -5.00 -40.70 17.35
N GLU A 157 -5.23 -41.69 18.20
CA GLU A 157 -4.87 -41.63 19.61
C GLU A 157 -3.36 -41.49 19.83
N ASP A 158 -2.57 -42.17 18.98
CA ASP A 158 -1.12 -42.06 18.95
C ASP A 158 -0.69 -40.88 18.06
N PRO A 159 -0.04 -39.85 18.63
CA PRO A 159 0.37 -38.66 17.89
C PRO A 159 1.46 -38.93 16.82
N GLU A 160 2.27 -40.02 17.00
CA GLU A 160 3.28 -40.40 15.96
C GLU A 160 2.58 -40.99 14.74
N ILE A 161 1.61 -41.91 14.95
CA ILE A 161 0.81 -42.49 13.86
C ILE A 161 -0.04 -41.41 13.17
N GLN A 162 -0.63 -40.50 13.96
CA GLN A 162 -1.37 -39.33 13.42
C GLN A 162 -0.50 -38.52 12.49
N THR A 163 0.71 -38.20 12.92
CA THR A 163 1.67 -37.41 12.13
C THR A 163 2.08 -38.15 10.87
N GLU A 164 2.33 -39.47 10.96
CA GLU A 164 2.70 -40.28 9.79
C GLU A 164 1.58 -40.34 8.74
N ILE A 165 0.31 -40.51 9.17
CA ILE A 165 -0.85 -40.47 8.25
C ILE A 165 -0.99 -39.10 7.60
N ARG A 166 -0.82 -37.98 8.34
CA ARG A 166 -0.89 -36.62 7.80
C ARG A 166 0.23 -36.34 6.80
N ILE A 167 1.46 -36.74 7.11
CA ILE A 167 2.59 -36.67 6.17
C ILE A 167 2.27 -37.46 4.90
N ALA A 168 1.73 -38.68 5.04
CA ALA A 168 1.33 -39.49 3.89
C ALA A 168 0.24 -38.76 3.07
N GLY A 169 -0.78 -38.18 3.72
CA GLY A 169 -1.81 -37.41 3.03
C GLY A 169 -1.24 -36.23 2.22
N ILE A 170 -0.34 -35.45 2.83
CA ILE A 170 0.32 -34.30 2.15
C ILE A 170 1.18 -34.79 0.96
N ARG A 171 1.95 -35.88 1.13
CA ARG A 171 2.71 -36.48 0.03
C ARG A 171 1.80 -36.99 -1.09
N GLY A 172 0.63 -37.55 -0.74
CA GLY A 172 -0.38 -37.96 -1.70
C GLY A 172 -0.91 -36.76 -2.51
N ILE A 173 -1.25 -35.64 -1.85
CA ILE A 173 -1.66 -34.38 -2.53
C ILE A 173 -0.51 -33.87 -3.41
N GLN A 174 0.73 -33.85 -2.93
CA GLN A 174 1.88 -33.46 -3.70
C GLN A 174 2.05 -34.35 -4.95
N GLY A 175 1.84 -35.65 -4.81
CA GLY A 175 1.82 -36.59 -5.94
C GLY A 175 0.73 -36.27 -6.95
N VAL A 176 -0.49 -35.92 -6.50
CA VAL A 176 -1.58 -35.45 -7.35
C VAL A 176 -1.18 -34.20 -8.11
N VAL A 177 -0.62 -33.17 -7.43
CA VAL A 177 -0.16 -31.91 -8.04
C VAL A 177 0.94 -32.17 -9.08
N ARG A 178 1.87 -33.08 -8.81
CA ARG A 178 2.97 -33.44 -9.74
C ARG A 178 2.47 -34.20 -10.96
N LYS A 179 1.50 -35.09 -10.78
CA LYS A 179 0.94 -35.88 -11.88
C LYS A 179 0.14 -35.05 -12.88
N THR A 180 -0.31 -33.85 -12.51
CA THR A 180 -1.03 -32.91 -13.40
C THR A 180 -0.07 -32.18 -14.34
N VAL A 181 0.71 -32.88 -15.12
CA VAL A 181 1.61 -32.31 -16.15
C VAL A 181 0.89 -32.10 -17.48
N ASN A 182 -0.13 -32.92 -17.78
CA ASN A 182 -0.90 -32.83 -19.02
C ASN A 182 -2.00 -31.75 -18.91
N ASP A 183 -2.29 -31.07 -20.01
CA ASP A 183 -3.24 -29.95 -20.06
C ASP A 183 -4.64 -30.30 -19.55
N GLU A 184 -5.16 -31.49 -19.87
CA GLU A 184 -6.45 -31.96 -19.40
C GLU A 184 -6.52 -32.14 -17.88
N LEU A 185 -5.50 -32.77 -17.29
CA LEU A 185 -5.40 -32.96 -15.83
C LEU A 185 -5.06 -31.64 -15.12
N GLN A 186 -4.33 -30.74 -15.77
CA GLN A 186 -4.05 -29.43 -15.25
C GLN A 186 -5.33 -28.61 -15.11
N ALA A 187 -6.23 -28.69 -16.08
CA ALA A 187 -7.55 -28.05 -15.98
C ALA A 187 -8.38 -28.62 -14.83
N ILE A 188 -8.41 -29.93 -14.65
CA ILE A 188 -9.20 -30.65 -13.62
C ILE A 188 -8.72 -30.28 -12.21
N VAL A 189 -7.40 -30.13 -11.97
CA VAL A 189 -6.90 -29.79 -10.61
C VAL A 189 -7.42 -28.46 -10.13
N TRP A 190 -7.63 -27.49 -11.05
CA TRP A 190 -8.12 -26.15 -10.73
C TRP A 190 -9.64 -26.04 -10.58
N GLU A 191 -10.37 -27.10 -10.75
CA GLU A 191 -11.80 -27.09 -10.48
C GLU A 191 -12.08 -26.78 -8.99
N PRO A 192 -13.09 -25.95 -8.70
CA PRO A 192 -13.40 -25.54 -7.33
C PRO A 192 -13.55 -26.71 -6.36
N GLN A 193 -14.19 -27.81 -6.82
CA GLN A 193 -14.42 -29.02 -6.01
C GLN A 193 -13.12 -29.68 -5.50
N HIS A 194 -12.02 -29.55 -6.26
CA HIS A 194 -10.70 -30.08 -5.88
C HIS A 194 -9.91 -29.07 -5.05
N MET A 195 -9.91 -27.82 -5.45
CA MET A 195 -9.23 -26.74 -4.73
C MET A 195 -9.80 -26.54 -3.32
N ASP A 196 -11.12 -26.64 -3.16
CA ASP A 196 -11.81 -26.55 -1.86
C ASP A 196 -11.46 -27.72 -0.90
N LYS A 197 -10.82 -28.78 -1.41
CA LYS A 197 -10.28 -29.87 -0.60
C LYS A 197 -8.78 -29.76 -0.38
N ILE A 198 -8.02 -29.50 -1.45
CA ILE A 198 -6.55 -29.47 -1.44
C ILE A 198 -6.04 -28.31 -0.58
N VAL A 199 -6.47 -27.08 -0.88
CA VAL A 199 -5.94 -25.88 -0.21
C VAL A 199 -6.24 -25.87 1.30
N PRO A 200 -7.48 -26.10 1.78
CA PRO A 200 -7.75 -26.14 3.22
C PRO A 200 -6.98 -27.25 3.94
N SER A 201 -6.76 -28.42 3.29
CA SER A 201 -6.00 -29.52 3.88
C SER A 201 -4.52 -29.14 4.10
N LEU A 202 -3.92 -28.39 3.17
CA LEU A 202 -2.56 -27.89 3.32
C LEU A 202 -2.48 -26.82 4.41
N LEU A 203 -3.39 -25.84 4.38
CA LEU A 203 -3.44 -24.76 5.37
C LEU A 203 -3.68 -25.29 6.80
N PHE A 204 -4.51 -26.29 6.96
CA PHE A 204 -4.76 -26.94 8.25
C PHE A 204 -3.49 -27.51 8.87
N ASN A 205 -2.61 -28.12 8.07
CA ASN A 205 -1.35 -28.68 8.57
C ASN A 205 -0.28 -27.61 8.79
N MET A 206 -0.36 -26.47 8.08
CA MET A 206 0.53 -25.34 8.32
C MET A 206 0.20 -24.59 9.61
N HIS A 207 -1.08 -24.50 9.98
CA HIS A 207 -1.52 -23.75 11.17
C HIS A 207 -1.20 -24.43 12.50
N LYS A 208 -1.28 -25.77 12.58
CA LYS A 208 -1.24 -26.51 13.86
C LYS A 208 0.12 -26.66 14.53
N ILE A 209 1.19 -26.08 14.01
CA ILE A 209 2.55 -26.33 14.57
C ILE A 209 2.91 -25.35 15.68
N GLU A 210 2.21 -24.24 15.81
CA GLU A 210 2.50 -23.28 16.88
C GLU A 210 1.98 -23.73 18.26
N ASP A 211 1.10 -24.73 18.33
CA ASP A 211 0.53 -25.23 19.58
C ASP A 211 1.33 -26.33 20.29
N VAL A 212 2.42 -26.82 19.71
CA VAL A 212 3.27 -27.80 20.38
C VAL A 212 4.43 -27.09 21.06
N ASP A 213 4.26 -26.85 22.35
CA ASP A 213 5.24 -26.45 23.36
C ASP A 213 6.70 -26.54 22.91
N SER A 214 7.25 -25.44 22.42
CA SER A 214 8.69 -25.28 22.23
C SER A 214 9.45 -25.08 23.55
N ARG A 215 8.83 -25.38 24.71
CA ARG A 215 9.40 -25.15 26.03
C ARG A 215 9.93 -26.38 26.79
N THR A 216 9.81 -27.59 26.26
CA THR A 216 10.14 -28.81 27.07
C THR A 216 10.90 -29.92 26.35
N CYS A 217 11.71 -29.67 25.31
CA CYS A 217 12.64 -30.68 24.85
C CYS A 217 14.08 -30.18 24.93
N PRO A 218 14.94 -30.75 25.83
CA PRO A 218 16.38 -30.55 25.75
C PRO A 218 16.94 -31.22 24.49
N PRO A 219 18.02 -30.70 23.92
CA PRO A 219 18.64 -31.28 22.73
C PRO A 219 19.33 -32.59 23.14
N SER A 220 18.69 -33.71 22.95
CA SER A 220 19.26 -35.03 23.20
C SER A 220 19.29 -35.90 21.95
N SER A 221 20.52 -36.12 21.54
CA SER A 221 21.09 -37.22 20.74
C SER A 221 20.98 -37.17 19.22
N PRO A 222 22.13 -37.38 18.53
CA PRO A 222 22.19 -37.45 17.08
C PRO A 222 21.94 -38.91 16.63
N SER A 223 20.70 -39.29 16.50
CA SER A 223 20.34 -40.53 15.80
C SER A 223 19.56 -40.16 14.51
N GLY A 224 20.28 -40.14 13.45
CA GLY A 224 20.02 -39.87 12.06
C GLY A 224 18.71 -40.37 11.47
N ARG A 225 17.67 -39.57 11.58
CA ARG A 225 16.61 -39.34 10.60
C ARG A 225 15.93 -38.05 11.10
N GLU A 226 16.14 -36.95 10.41
CA GLU A 226 15.34 -35.74 10.60
C GLU A 226 13.87 -36.14 10.43
N LYS A 227 13.08 -36.08 11.51
CA LYS A 227 11.62 -36.31 11.43
C LYS A 227 11.06 -35.19 10.55
N GLU A 228 10.54 -35.54 9.38
CA GLU A 228 9.91 -34.59 8.49
C GLU A 228 8.77 -33.86 9.20
N ASN A 229 8.80 -32.55 9.10
CA ASN A 229 7.79 -31.68 9.68
C ASN A 229 6.59 -31.56 8.70
N PRO A 230 5.36 -31.96 9.07
CA PRO A 230 4.20 -31.87 8.20
C PRO A 230 3.90 -30.46 7.71
N ALA A 231 4.22 -29.39 8.49
CA ALA A 231 4.00 -28.02 8.02
C ALA A 231 4.96 -27.61 6.92
N MET A 232 6.23 -27.92 7.07
CA MET A 232 7.22 -27.64 6.01
C MET A 232 6.85 -28.36 4.71
N LEU A 233 6.36 -29.61 4.84
CA LEU A 233 5.92 -30.39 3.70
C LEU A 233 4.65 -29.81 3.05
N ALA A 234 3.69 -29.37 3.85
CA ALA A 234 2.47 -28.71 3.39
C ALA A 234 2.77 -27.37 2.71
N GLU A 235 3.66 -26.56 3.30
CA GLU A 235 4.11 -25.31 2.70
C GLU A 235 4.78 -25.55 1.34
N ASN A 236 5.69 -26.52 1.24
CA ASN A 236 6.36 -26.86 -0.01
C ASN A 236 5.36 -27.32 -1.08
N CYS A 237 4.37 -28.15 -0.68
CA CYS A 237 3.30 -28.57 -1.59
C CYS A 237 2.44 -27.40 -2.06
N PHE A 238 2.11 -26.49 -1.16
CA PHE A 238 1.33 -25.27 -1.48
C PHE A 238 2.11 -24.35 -2.43
N ARG A 239 3.40 -24.14 -2.18
CA ARG A 239 4.28 -23.40 -3.10
C ARG A 239 4.37 -24.04 -4.48
N GLU A 240 4.51 -25.37 -4.54
CA GLU A 240 4.55 -26.12 -5.79
C GLU A 240 3.22 -26.00 -6.58
N LEU A 241 2.08 -26.05 -5.88
CA LEU A 241 0.76 -25.82 -6.47
C LEU A 241 0.66 -24.41 -7.05
N LEU A 242 0.94 -23.37 -6.25
CA LEU A 242 0.84 -21.96 -6.66
C LEU A 242 1.79 -21.61 -7.81
N GLY A 243 3.00 -22.18 -7.84
CA GLY A 243 3.95 -21.97 -8.92
C GLY A 243 3.46 -22.45 -10.29
N ARG A 244 2.47 -23.34 -10.32
CA ARG A 244 1.82 -23.86 -11.54
C ARG A 244 0.55 -23.10 -11.93
N ALA A 245 0.08 -22.16 -11.08
CA ALA A 245 -1.14 -21.41 -11.35
C ALA A 245 -0.95 -20.45 -12.53
N THR A 246 -1.90 -20.50 -13.47
CA THR A 246 -2.04 -19.51 -14.55
C THR A 246 -2.96 -18.37 -14.10
N TYR A 247 -2.99 -17.29 -14.89
CA TYR A 247 -3.87 -16.15 -14.60
C TYR A 247 -5.33 -16.56 -14.38
N GLY A 248 -5.88 -17.41 -15.25
CA GLY A 248 -7.28 -17.86 -15.17
C GLY A 248 -7.59 -18.76 -13.97
N ASN A 249 -6.56 -19.43 -13.42
CA ASN A 249 -6.71 -20.37 -12.30
C ASN A 249 -6.43 -19.75 -10.94
N MET A 250 -5.95 -18.51 -10.90
CA MET A 250 -5.54 -17.84 -9.65
C MET A 250 -6.68 -17.74 -8.64
N ASN A 251 -7.89 -17.39 -9.10
CA ASN A 251 -9.07 -17.30 -8.24
C ASN A 251 -9.42 -18.63 -7.57
N HIS A 252 -9.26 -19.73 -8.31
CA HIS A 252 -9.57 -21.07 -7.78
C HIS A 252 -8.59 -21.46 -6.66
N ALA A 253 -7.34 -20.98 -6.71
CA ALA A 253 -6.36 -21.22 -5.63
C ALA A 253 -6.55 -20.29 -4.43
N VAL A 254 -6.89 -19.00 -4.66
CA VAL A 254 -6.94 -17.98 -3.60
C VAL A 254 -8.28 -17.98 -2.85
N ARG A 255 -9.41 -18.26 -3.52
CA ARG A 255 -10.73 -18.32 -2.91
C ARG A 255 -10.82 -19.31 -1.72
N PRO A 256 -10.33 -20.57 -1.81
CA PRO A 256 -10.35 -21.49 -0.65
C PRO A 256 -9.50 -21.00 0.52
N VAL A 257 -8.45 -20.17 0.27
CA VAL A 257 -7.66 -19.55 1.34
C VAL A 257 -8.52 -18.59 2.16
N PHE A 258 -9.25 -17.69 1.50
CA PHE A 258 -10.18 -16.78 2.20
C PHE A 258 -11.25 -17.57 2.98
N ALA A 259 -11.85 -18.58 2.36
CA ALA A 259 -12.86 -19.41 3.01
C ALA A 259 -12.31 -20.13 4.25
N HIS A 260 -11.07 -20.64 4.20
CA HIS A 260 -10.39 -21.26 5.34
C HIS A 260 -10.12 -20.27 6.47
N LEU A 261 -9.56 -19.09 6.14
CA LEU A 261 -9.26 -18.04 7.12
C LEU A 261 -10.53 -17.53 7.81
N ASP A 262 -11.63 -17.37 7.06
CA ASP A 262 -12.93 -16.95 7.60
C ASP A 262 -13.52 -18.00 8.50
N HIS A 263 -13.55 -19.27 8.06
CA HIS A 263 -14.15 -20.37 8.81
C HIS A 263 -13.44 -20.60 10.14
N HIS A 264 -12.14 -20.50 10.16
CA HIS A 264 -11.33 -20.73 11.36
C HIS A 264 -11.01 -19.43 12.13
N ARG A 265 -11.53 -18.26 11.71
CA ARG A 265 -11.34 -16.95 12.34
C ARG A 265 -9.86 -16.56 12.46
N LEU A 266 -9.07 -16.84 11.45
CA LEU A 266 -7.62 -16.65 11.44
C LEU A 266 -7.18 -15.24 10.96
N TRP A 267 -8.10 -14.29 10.93
CA TRP A 267 -7.81 -12.88 10.72
C TRP A 267 -7.45 -12.12 12.01
N ASP A 268 -7.79 -12.67 13.17
CA ASP A 268 -7.44 -12.16 14.50
C ASP A 268 -7.12 -13.33 15.43
N PRO A 269 -5.84 -13.61 15.72
CA PRO A 269 -4.62 -12.88 15.33
C PRO A 269 -4.24 -13.05 13.83
N HIS A 270 -3.61 -12.02 13.24
CA HIS A 270 -3.41 -11.93 11.79
C HIS A 270 -2.10 -12.56 11.26
N GLU A 271 -1.22 -13.03 12.13
CA GLU A 271 0.13 -13.51 11.80
C GLU A 271 0.09 -14.67 10.80
N PHE A 272 -0.83 -15.61 10.99
CA PHE A 272 -0.98 -16.73 10.08
C PHE A 272 -1.48 -16.29 8.70
N ALA A 273 -2.51 -15.45 8.65
CA ALA A 273 -3.03 -14.90 7.39
C ALA A 273 -1.93 -14.13 6.62
N VAL A 274 -1.18 -13.28 7.31
CA VAL A 274 -0.03 -12.55 6.75
C VAL A 274 1.01 -13.51 6.19
N SER A 275 1.34 -14.59 6.91
CA SER A 275 2.30 -15.61 6.47
C SER A 275 1.83 -16.30 5.19
N ILE A 276 0.57 -16.70 5.12
CA ILE A 276 -0.02 -17.35 3.94
C ILE A 276 0.02 -16.43 2.72
N PHE A 277 -0.37 -15.16 2.84
CA PHE A 277 -0.31 -14.23 1.72
C PHE A 277 1.12 -13.93 1.28
N LYS A 278 2.11 -13.93 2.19
CA LYS A 278 3.53 -13.88 1.80
C LYS A 278 3.92 -15.11 0.96
N ILE A 279 3.52 -16.31 1.39
CA ILE A 279 3.79 -17.54 0.64
C ILE A 279 3.17 -17.48 -0.75
N ILE A 280 1.91 -17.02 -0.87
CA ILE A 280 1.22 -16.84 -2.15
C ILE A 280 2.04 -15.89 -3.04
N MET A 281 2.33 -14.68 -2.55
CA MET A 281 2.99 -13.64 -3.34
C MET A 281 4.41 -14.01 -3.79
N TYR A 282 5.14 -14.82 -3.02
CA TYR A 282 6.47 -15.31 -3.41
C TYR A 282 6.43 -16.56 -4.31
N SER A 283 5.30 -17.25 -4.39
CA SER A 283 5.16 -18.48 -5.16
C SER A 283 4.56 -18.29 -6.54
N ILE A 284 3.73 -17.26 -6.71
CA ILE A 284 3.12 -16.92 -8.00
C ILE A 284 4.08 -16.13 -8.90
N GLN A 285 3.80 -16.08 -10.19
CA GLN A 285 4.51 -15.19 -11.10
C GLN A 285 4.22 -13.72 -10.77
N ALA A 286 5.24 -12.87 -10.78
CA ALA A 286 5.13 -11.46 -10.38
C ALA A 286 4.01 -10.69 -11.13
N GLN A 287 3.77 -11.03 -12.39
CA GLN A 287 2.71 -10.44 -13.21
C GLN A 287 1.28 -10.72 -12.70
N TYR A 288 1.07 -11.73 -11.86
CA TYR A 288 -0.24 -12.08 -11.29
C TYR A 288 -0.48 -11.46 -9.91
N SER A 289 0.50 -10.75 -9.36
CA SER A 289 0.41 -10.13 -8.03
C SER A 289 -0.77 -9.17 -7.90
N HIS A 290 -1.08 -8.42 -8.98
CA HIS A 290 -2.20 -7.49 -8.98
C HIS A 290 -3.55 -8.19 -8.76
N HIS A 291 -3.71 -9.40 -9.30
CA HIS A 291 -4.94 -10.17 -9.17
C HIS A 291 -5.19 -10.62 -7.71
N VAL A 292 -4.14 -11.07 -7.02
CA VAL A 292 -4.25 -11.41 -5.59
C VAL A 292 -4.60 -10.18 -4.76
N ILE A 293 -4.02 -9.02 -5.08
CA ILE A 293 -4.35 -7.75 -4.41
C ILE A 293 -5.82 -7.38 -4.64
N GLN A 294 -6.33 -7.51 -5.87
CA GLN A 294 -7.74 -7.25 -6.18
C GLN A 294 -8.68 -8.18 -5.41
N GLU A 295 -8.36 -9.46 -5.28
CA GLU A 295 -9.14 -10.41 -4.49
C GLU A 295 -9.16 -10.05 -3.00
N ILE A 296 -8.02 -9.60 -2.43
CA ILE A 296 -7.97 -9.13 -1.03
C ILE A 296 -8.85 -7.88 -0.87
N LEU A 297 -8.80 -6.93 -1.81
CA LEU A 297 -9.63 -5.73 -1.79
C LEU A 297 -11.13 -6.06 -1.91
N ALA A 298 -11.48 -6.98 -2.82
CA ALA A 298 -12.86 -7.44 -2.97
C ALA A 298 -13.36 -8.15 -1.70
N HIS A 299 -12.50 -8.94 -1.05
CA HIS A 299 -12.81 -9.57 0.23
C HIS A 299 -13.01 -8.54 1.35
N LEU A 300 -12.16 -7.51 1.41
CA LEU A 300 -12.29 -6.40 2.36
C LEU A 300 -13.61 -5.63 2.15
N ASP A 301 -13.99 -5.36 0.88
CA ASP A 301 -15.26 -4.71 0.54
C ASP A 301 -16.48 -5.57 0.93
N ALA A 302 -16.41 -6.90 0.75
CA ALA A 302 -17.45 -7.83 1.17
C ALA A 302 -17.61 -7.87 2.70
N ARG A 303 -16.50 -7.75 3.44
CA ARG A 303 -16.43 -7.78 4.91
C ARG A 303 -16.48 -6.40 5.58
N LYS A 304 -16.99 -5.39 4.89
CA LYS A 304 -17.05 -4.00 5.34
C LYS A 304 -17.71 -3.80 6.72
N ARG A 305 -18.64 -4.67 7.11
CA ARG A 305 -19.39 -4.60 8.40
C ARG A 305 -18.88 -5.55 9.47
N ASP A 306 -17.84 -6.33 9.19
CA ASP A 306 -17.27 -7.26 10.15
C ASP A 306 -16.54 -6.52 11.28
N PHE A 307 -16.17 -7.27 12.34
CA PHE A 307 -15.45 -6.72 13.47
C PHE A 307 -14.18 -5.96 13.04
N PRO A 308 -13.87 -4.83 13.67
CA PRO A 308 -12.72 -4.01 13.30
C PRO A 308 -11.39 -4.78 13.24
N ARG A 309 -11.14 -5.71 14.17
CA ARG A 309 -9.92 -6.52 14.20
C ARG A 309 -9.78 -7.44 13.00
N VAL A 310 -10.88 -8.03 12.54
CA VAL A 310 -10.91 -8.86 11.31
C VAL A 310 -10.56 -7.99 10.11
N ARG A 311 -11.18 -6.82 9.97
CA ARG A 311 -10.86 -5.87 8.88
C ARG A 311 -9.41 -5.41 8.93
N ALA A 312 -8.88 -5.13 10.13
CA ALA A 312 -7.48 -4.78 10.31
C ALA A 312 -6.54 -5.94 9.90
N GLY A 313 -6.90 -7.19 10.21
CA GLY A 313 -6.14 -8.38 9.80
C GLY A 313 -6.08 -8.53 8.28
N ILE A 314 -7.20 -8.32 7.58
CA ILE A 314 -7.24 -8.33 6.11
C ILE A 314 -6.34 -7.22 5.53
N ILE A 315 -6.36 -6.02 6.13
CA ILE A 315 -5.51 -4.90 5.72
C ILE A 315 -4.03 -5.20 5.97
N GLN A 316 -3.66 -5.89 7.05
CA GLN A 316 -2.28 -6.31 7.30
C GLN A 316 -1.80 -7.35 6.27
N ALA A 317 -2.66 -8.28 5.86
CA ALA A 317 -2.36 -9.18 4.75
C ALA A 317 -2.19 -8.41 3.43
N LEU A 318 -3.05 -7.44 3.15
CA LEU A 318 -2.93 -6.54 2.00
C LEU A 318 -1.62 -5.76 2.02
N LEU A 319 -1.22 -5.21 3.17
CA LEU A 319 0.05 -4.49 3.34
C LEU A 319 1.23 -5.35 2.88
N GLN A 320 1.27 -6.60 3.30
CA GLN A 320 2.37 -7.51 2.92
C GLN A 320 2.31 -7.88 1.43
N ALA A 321 1.12 -8.13 0.89
CA ALA A 321 0.95 -8.43 -0.53
C ALA A 321 1.42 -7.24 -1.40
N VAL A 322 1.01 -6.02 -1.05
CA VAL A 322 1.43 -4.79 -1.72
C VAL A 322 2.95 -4.56 -1.60
N ALA A 323 3.52 -4.82 -0.41
CA ALA A 323 4.95 -4.69 -0.16
C ALA A 323 5.81 -5.58 -1.07
N ILE A 324 5.32 -6.78 -1.36
CA ILE A 324 6.00 -7.72 -2.25
C ILE A 324 5.78 -7.32 -3.71
N ALA A 325 4.55 -6.97 -4.09
CA ALA A 325 4.19 -6.56 -5.44
C ALA A 325 4.92 -5.29 -5.89
N ALA A 326 5.09 -4.31 -5.01
CA ALA A 326 5.77 -3.04 -5.30
C ALA A 326 7.21 -3.21 -5.80
N LYS A 327 7.85 -4.34 -5.48
CA LYS A 327 9.19 -4.66 -5.96
C LYS A 327 9.23 -5.22 -7.39
N GLY A 328 8.10 -5.67 -7.92
CA GLY A 328 8.04 -6.44 -9.18
C GLY A 328 7.27 -5.79 -10.33
N SER A 329 6.15 -5.16 -10.08
CA SER A 329 5.33 -4.54 -11.14
C SER A 329 4.39 -3.48 -10.60
N ILE A 330 4.38 -2.32 -11.24
CA ILE A 330 3.48 -1.22 -10.94
C ILE A 330 2.49 -1.15 -12.11
N GLY A 331 1.24 -1.48 -11.85
CA GLY A 331 0.17 -1.44 -12.84
C GLY A 331 -0.89 -0.39 -12.52
N PRO A 332 -1.91 -0.24 -13.37
CA PRO A 332 -3.05 0.68 -13.17
C PRO A 332 -3.82 0.45 -11.86
N THR A 333 -3.56 -0.63 -11.18
CA THR A 333 -4.12 -1.03 -9.89
C THR A 333 -3.77 -0.09 -8.72
N VAL A 334 -2.73 0.74 -8.85
CA VAL A 334 -2.26 1.63 -7.76
C VAL A 334 -3.37 2.56 -7.29
N LEU A 335 -3.99 3.30 -8.19
CA LEU A 335 -5.07 4.24 -7.85
C LEU A 335 -6.33 3.53 -7.34
N GLU A 336 -6.62 2.32 -7.82
CA GLU A 336 -7.72 1.49 -7.35
C GLU A 336 -7.51 1.06 -5.89
N VAL A 337 -6.30 0.60 -5.55
CA VAL A 337 -5.93 0.25 -4.16
C VAL A 337 -6.10 1.45 -3.24
N PHE A 338 -5.55 2.62 -3.63
CA PHE A 338 -5.68 3.84 -2.83
C PHE A 338 -7.13 4.29 -2.68
N ASN A 339 -7.91 4.28 -3.76
CA ASN A 339 -9.32 4.67 -3.73
C ASN A 339 -10.13 3.75 -2.79
N THR A 340 -9.89 2.44 -2.85
CA THR A 340 -10.57 1.47 -1.98
C THR A 340 -10.16 1.67 -0.51
N LEU A 341 -8.86 1.84 -0.23
CA LEU A 341 -8.38 2.10 1.13
C LEU A 341 -8.94 3.42 1.71
N LEU A 342 -8.98 4.50 0.92
CA LEU A 342 -9.56 5.77 1.36
C LEU A 342 -11.07 5.68 1.59
N LYS A 343 -11.79 4.88 0.77
CA LYS A 343 -13.21 4.58 0.98
C LYS A 343 -13.43 3.85 2.32
N HIS A 344 -12.60 2.83 2.62
CA HIS A 344 -12.67 2.11 3.90
C HIS A 344 -12.28 2.99 5.09
N LEU A 345 -11.30 3.88 4.91
CA LEU A 345 -10.93 4.86 5.93
C LEU A 345 -12.11 5.77 6.28
N ARG A 346 -12.81 6.29 5.28
CA ARG A 346 -14.01 7.10 5.48
C ARG A 346 -15.12 6.31 6.17
N CYS A 347 -15.40 5.09 5.73
CA CYS A 347 -16.40 4.23 6.36
C CYS A 347 -16.05 3.91 7.83
N SER A 348 -14.78 3.71 8.16
CA SER A 348 -14.34 3.47 9.54
C SER A 348 -14.56 4.70 10.41
N VAL A 349 -14.35 5.92 9.89
CA VAL A 349 -14.68 7.17 10.59
C VAL A 349 -16.20 7.29 10.81
N ASP A 350 -17.01 6.92 9.82
CA ASP A 350 -18.48 6.94 9.95
C ASP A 350 -18.97 5.95 11.04
N PHE A 351 -18.36 4.77 11.13
CA PHE A 351 -18.67 3.80 12.18
C PHE A 351 -18.25 4.30 13.56
N GLU A 352 -17.04 4.87 13.72
CA GLU A 352 -16.57 5.46 14.98
C GLU A 352 -17.55 6.54 15.47
N LEU A 353 -18.06 7.39 14.60
CA LEU A 353 -19.00 8.46 14.94
C LEU A 353 -20.41 7.96 15.23
N SER A 354 -20.87 6.90 14.55
CA SER A 354 -22.17 6.29 14.79
C SER A 354 -22.23 5.63 16.16
N ASP A 355 -21.16 4.94 16.56
CA ASP A 355 -21.05 4.31 17.87
C ASP A 355 -21.00 5.34 19.02
N ARG A 356 -20.37 6.49 18.82
CA ARG A 356 -20.38 7.58 19.80
C ARG A 356 -21.81 8.14 20.04
N ARG A 357 -22.64 8.23 19.00
CA ARG A 357 -24.04 8.70 19.13
C ARG A 357 -24.90 7.71 19.91
N SER A 358 -24.68 6.40 19.71
CA SER A 358 -25.43 5.36 20.41
C SER A 358 -25.00 5.17 21.88
N SER A 359 -23.75 5.50 22.23
CA SER A 359 -23.21 5.38 23.59
C SER A 359 -23.58 6.52 24.53
N VAL A 360 -23.97 7.67 24.01
CA VAL A 360 -24.50 8.81 24.84
C VAL A 360 -25.83 8.44 25.52
N SER A 361 -26.56 7.43 25.01
CA SER A 361 -27.84 6.97 25.56
C SER A 361 -27.74 5.81 26.56
N SER A 362 -26.55 5.17 26.69
CA SER A 362 -26.33 4.06 27.62
C SER A 362 -24.92 4.11 28.23
N ALA A 363 -24.85 4.45 29.52
CA ALA A 363 -23.61 4.43 30.30
C ALA A 363 -23.11 2.98 30.47
N SER A 364 -22.34 2.46 29.50
CA SER A 364 -21.71 1.15 29.61
C SER A 364 -20.25 1.17 29.22
N PHE A 365 -19.41 0.53 30.02
CA PHE A 365 -17.97 0.33 29.86
C PHE A 365 -17.54 -0.31 28.51
N SER A 366 -18.49 -0.82 27.73
CA SER A 366 -18.24 -1.47 26.42
C SER A 366 -17.99 -0.48 25.27
N ALA A 367 -18.36 0.80 25.43
CA ALA A 367 -18.21 1.80 24.35
C ALA A 367 -16.74 2.21 24.12
N SER A 368 -15.94 2.26 25.19
CA SER A 368 -14.51 2.62 25.12
C SER A 368 -13.67 1.61 24.31
N ASN A 369 -14.00 0.32 24.39
CA ASN A 369 -13.25 -0.71 23.68
C ASN A 369 -13.52 -0.70 22.17
N LYS A 370 -14.77 -0.43 21.75
CA LYS A 370 -15.15 -0.38 20.33
C LYS A 370 -14.53 0.81 19.59
N GLU A 371 -14.47 1.99 20.22
CA GLU A 371 -13.79 3.16 19.67
C GLU A 371 -12.29 2.89 19.43
N ASN A 372 -11.66 2.18 20.36
CA ASN A 372 -10.26 1.82 20.24
C ASN A 372 -10.03 0.81 19.09
N ASP A 373 -10.98 -0.08 18.83
CA ASP A 373 -10.90 -1.07 17.77
C ASP A 373 -11.00 -0.44 16.37
N GLU A 374 -11.85 0.57 16.12
CA GLU A 374 -11.91 1.30 14.83
C GLU A 374 -10.61 2.06 14.54
N ARG A 375 -9.94 2.59 15.54
CA ARG A 375 -8.63 3.21 15.39
C ARG A 375 -7.55 2.24 14.92
N ILE A 376 -7.67 0.95 15.27
CA ILE A 376 -6.75 -0.09 14.77
C ILE A 376 -6.90 -0.22 13.25
N VAL A 377 -8.13 -0.23 12.72
CA VAL A 377 -8.42 -0.26 11.29
C VAL A 377 -7.84 0.98 10.59
N GLN A 378 -8.13 2.18 11.12
CA GLN A 378 -7.64 3.44 10.56
C GLN A 378 -6.11 3.47 10.48
N ASN A 379 -5.43 3.06 11.56
CA ASN A 379 -3.97 3.01 11.59
C ASN A 379 -3.41 1.97 10.60
N ALA A 380 -4.04 0.80 10.48
CA ALA A 380 -3.63 -0.23 9.51
C ALA A 380 -3.76 0.29 8.06
N ILE A 381 -4.85 1.00 7.74
CA ILE A 381 -5.05 1.62 6.42
C ILE A 381 -3.97 2.68 6.16
N ILE A 382 -3.74 3.59 7.10
CA ILE A 382 -2.76 4.67 6.97
C ILE A 382 -1.34 4.10 6.77
N GLN A 383 -0.98 3.08 7.54
CA GLN A 383 0.31 2.38 7.37
C GLN A 383 0.42 1.73 6.00
N THR A 384 -0.64 1.09 5.51
CA THR A 384 -0.66 0.45 4.19
C THR A 384 -0.50 1.47 3.07
N ILE A 385 -1.21 2.60 3.15
CA ILE A 385 -1.10 3.72 2.21
C ILE A 385 0.32 4.28 2.21
N GLY A 386 0.89 4.53 3.40
CA GLY A 386 2.23 5.08 3.54
C GLY A 386 3.31 4.14 3.02
N PHE A 387 3.24 2.88 3.40
CA PHE A 387 4.21 1.87 2.96
C PHE A 387 4.16 1.66 1.44
N PHE A 388 2.96 1.59 0.87
CA PHE A 388 2.81 1.47 -0.58
C PHE A 388 3.34 2.72 -1.28
N GLY A 389 2.93 3.91 -0.83
CA GLY A 389 3.41 5.18 -1.37
C GLY A 389 4.94 5.29 -1.33
N SER A 390 5.58 4.89 -0.22
CA SER A 390 7.03 4.99 -0.07
C SER A 390 7.85 4.07 -0.99
N ASN A 391 7.25 2.99 -1.50
CA ASN A 391 7.92 2.06 -2.41
C ASN A 391 7.69 2.36 -3.90
N LEU A 392 6.89 3.37 -4.22
CA LEU A 392 6.62 3.81 -5.59
C LEU A 392 7.70 4.76 -6.10
N PRO A 393 7.95 4.82 -7.42
CA PRO A 393 8.75 5.86 -8.04
C PRO A 393 8.19 7.26 -7.75
N ASP A 394 9.08 8.28 -7.70
CA ASP A 394 8.72 9.63 -7.28
C ASP A 394 7.57 10.26 -8.08
N TYR A 395 7.47 9.98 -9.38
CA TYR A 395 6.40 10.51 -10.22
C TYR A 395 5.02 9.95 -9.82
N HIS A 396 4.92 8.65 -9.50
CA HIS A 396 3.68 8.05 -9.00
C HIS A 396 3.35 8.51 -7.58
N ARG A 397 4.38 8.74 -6.73
CA ARG A 397 4.16 9.31 -5.40
C ARG A 397 3.55 10.71 -5.49
N SER A 398 4.03 11.53 -6.42
CA SER A 398 3.45 12.86 -6.68
C SER A 398 1.98 12.78 -7.10
N GLU A 399 1.63 11.86 -8.01
CA GLU A 399 0.23 11.62 -8.41
C GLU A 399 -0.65 11.21 -7.23
N ILE A 400 -0.15 10.31 -6.36
CA ILE A 400 -0.86 9.87 -5.17
C ILE A 400 -1.04 11.02 -4.17
N MET A 401 0.00 11.83 -3.94
CA MET A 401 -0.10 13.01 -3.08
C MET A 401 -1.20 13.96 -3.57
N MET A 402 -1.23 14.25 -4.89
CA MET A 402 -2.29 15.05 -5.51
C MET A 402 -3.67 14.39 -5.37
N PHE A 403 -3.75 13.08 -5.56
CA PHE A 403 -5.00 12.34 -5.42
C PHE A 403 -5.55 12.38 -3.98
N ILE A 404 -4.70 12.15 -2.97
CA ILE A 404 -5.12 12.22 -1.55
C ILE A 404 -5.54 13.67 -1.21
N MET A 405 -4.75 14.67 -1.64
CA MET A 405 -5.04 16.08 -1.38
C MET A 405 -6.39 16.50 -1.97
N GLY A 406 -6.71 16.04 -3.19
CA GLY A 406 -8.00 16.27 -3.84
C GLY A 406 -9.21 15.60 -3.15
N LYS A 407 -8.97 14.69 -2.21
CA LYS A 407 -10.03 14.06 -1.38
C LYS A 407 -10.20 14.73 -0.01
N VAL A 408 -9.29 15.62 0.39
CA VAL A 408 -9.40 16.37 1.65
C VAL A 408 -10.57 17.35 1.55
N PRO A 409 -11.59 17.26 2.42
CA PRO A 409 -12.71 18.21 2.40
C PRO A 409 -12.22 19.62 2.74
N VAL A 410 -12.59 20.61 1.92
CA VAL A 410 -12.32 22.02 2.20
C VAL A 410 -13.53 22.60 2.95
N LEU A 411 -13.31 23.15 4.13
CA LEU A 411 -14.35 23.85 4.89
C LEU A 411 -14.72 25.13 4.14
N GLY A 412 -16.00 25.27 3.79
CA GLY A 412 -16.54 26.45 3.09
C GLY A 412 -16.84 26.27 1.60
N ALA A 413 -16.34 25.22 0.96
CA ALA A 413 -16.78 24.85 -0.38
C ALA A 413 -18.09 24.08 -0.28
N THR A 414 -19.21 24.67 -0.66
CA THR A 414 -20.46 23.97 -0.97
C THR A 414 -20.23 23.13 -2.23
N SER A 415 -19.46 22.05 -2.10
CA SER A 415 -19.36 21.09 -3.17
C SER A 415 -20.67 20.28 -3.21
N HIS A 416 -21.45 20.49 -4.25
CA HIS A 416 -22.62 19.69 -4.63
C HIS A 416 -22.25 18.25 -5.03
N THR A 417 -21.31 17.61 -4.33
CA THR A 417 -21.04 16.19 -4.48
C THR A 417 -21.71 15.46 -3.34
N LEU A 418 -22.74 14.70 -3.74
CA LEU A 418 -23.52 13.75 -2.97
C LEU A 418 -22.75 13.18 -1.76
N ASP A 419 -23.45 13.12 -0.62
CA ASP A 419 -23.16 12.37 0.62
C ASP A 419 -22.60 13.15 1.84
N THR A 420 -22.36 14.46 1.79
CA THR A 420 -21.87 15.22 2.94
C THR A 420 -22.94 15.63 3.98
N HIS A 421 -24.22 15.40 3.71
CA HIS A 421 -25.30 15.82 4.62
C HIS A 421 -25.43 14.99 5.94
N GLN A 422 -24.65 13.92 6.12
CA GLN A 422 -24.72 13.08 7.33
C GLN A 422 -23.53 13.23 8.28
N LEU A 423 -22.37 13.71 7.81
CA LEU A 423 -21.26 14.01 8.70
C LEU A 423 -21.37 15.48 9.16
N GLY A 424 -21.70 15.73 10.43
CA GLY A 424 -21.51 17.04 11.03
C GLY A 424 -20.03 17.48 11.01
N ASP A 425 -19.73 18.72 11.37
CA ASP A 425 -18.38 19.30 11.38
C ASP A 425 -17.29 18.40 12.02
N LEU A 426 -17.66 17.62 13.04
CA LEU A 426 -16.76 16.67 13.71
C LEU A 426 -16.31 15.52 12.79
N GLY A 427 -17.22 15.00 11.95
CA GLY A 427 -16.91 13.94 11.01
C GLY A 427 -15.99 14.42 9.89
N THR A 428 -16.28 15.59 9.35
CA THR A 428 -15.43 16.23 8.32
C THR A 428 -14.02 16.47 8.84
N ARG A 429 -13.89 17.00 10.05
CA ARG A 429 -12.61 17.20 10.74
C ARG A 429 -11.85 15.89 10.90
N ARG A 430 -12.52 14.81 11.34
CA ARG A 430 -11.87 13.50 11.53
C ARG A 430 -11.35 12.93 10.22
N VAL A 431 -12.12 13.04 9.13
CA VAL A 431 -11.69 12.64 7.79
C VAL A 431 -10.49 13.45 7.32
N GLN A 432 -10.48 14.78 7.55
CA GLN A 432 -9.32 15.62 7.22
C GLN A 432 -8.05 15.15 7.93
N ILE A 433 -8.12 14.91 9.24
CA ILE A 433 -6.97 14.41 10.03
C ILE A 433 -6.46 13.08 9.46
N MET A 434 -7.36 12.12 9.15
CA MET A 434 -6.97 10.81 8.65
C MET A 434 -6.34 10.89 7.25
N LEU A 435 -6.87 11.74 6.36
CA LEU A 435 -6.31 11.97 5.03
C LEU A 435 -4.96 12.66 5.09
N LEU A 436 -4.79 13.67 5.96
CA LEU A 436 -3.49 14.33 6.16
C LEU A 436 -2.47 13.41 6.82
N ARG A 437 -2.86 12.52 7.74
CA ARG A 437 -1.96 11.48 8.27
C ARG A 437 -1.54 10.50 7.17
N SER A 438 -2.44 10.12 6.27
CA SER A 438 -2.11 9.29 5.12
C SER A 438 -1.11 10.00 4.20
N LEU A 439 -1.32 11.29 3.95
CA LEU A 439 -0.43 12.12 3.15
C LEU A 439 0.95 12.28 3.82
N GLN A 440 0.98 12.50 5.13
CA GLN A 440 2.22 12.56 5.91
C GLN A 440 3.05 11.28 5.74
N MET A 441 2.40 10.12 5.80
CA MET A 441 3.08 8.83 5.60
C MET A 441 3.61 8.67 4.18
N VAL A 442 2.85 9.07 3.16
CA VAL A 442 3.29 9.02 1.75
C VAL A 442 4.46 9.97 1.49
N THR A 443 4.47 11.15 2.12
CA THR A 443 5.57 12.13 1.98
C THR A 443 6.84 11.75 2.73
N THR A 444 6.77 10.84 3.69
CA THR A 444 7.95 10.39 4.45
C THR A 444 8.99 9.75 3.53
N GLY A 445 10.22 10.26 3.56
CA GLY A 445 11.30 9.79 2.69
C GLY A 445 11.13 10.14 1.21
N TYR A 446 10.23 11.06 0.85
CA TYR A 446 10.15 11.62 -0.50
C TYR A 446 11.36 12.53 -0.76
N SER A 447 12.00 12.37 -1.89
CA SER A 447 13.17 13.16 -2.27
C SER A 447 13.04 13.67 -3.71
N ALA A 448 12.58 14.90 -3.86
CA ALA A 448 12.55 15.55 -5.17
C ALA A 448 13.88 16.28 -5.44
N LYS A 449 14.27 16.41 -6.71
CA LYS A 449 15.46 17.16 -7.11
C LYS A 449 15.32 18.66 -6.84
N THR A 450 14.10 19.19 -6.93
CA THR A 450 13.78 20.60 -6.70
C THR A 450 12.53 20.73 -5.83
N ILE A 451 12.46 21.78 -5.02
CA ILE A 451 11.28 22.07 -4.18
C ILE A 451 10.07 22.41 -5.06
N ALA A 452 10.29 23.05 -6.19
CA ALA A 452 9.24 23.31 -7.16
C ALA A 452 8.55 22.04 -7.71
N ALA A 453 9.29 20.93 -7.82
CA ALA A 453 8.72 19.63 -8.20
C ALA A 453 8.00 18.94 -7.03
N ALA A 454 8.47 19.14 -5.80
CA ALA A 454 7.85 18.59 -4.59
C ALA A 454 6.54 19.31 -4.23
N LEU A 455 6.46 20.61 -4.46
CA LEU A 455 5.36 21.48 -4.07
C LEU A 455 4.81 22.26 -5.30
N PRO A 456 4.16 21.58 -6.26
CA PRO A 456 3.49 22.28 -7.35
C PRO A 456 2.32 23.13 -6.81
N ALA A 457 2.02 24.28 -7.43
CA ALA A 457 0.98 25.19 -6.95
C ALA A 457 -0.39 24.53 -6.70
N PRO A 458 -0.91 23.61 -7.56
CA PRO A 458 -2.17 22.92 -7.29
C PRO A 458 -2.17 22.03 -6.04
N PHE A 459 -0.99 21.74 -5.49
CA PHE A 459 -0.82 20.98 -4.26
C PHE A 459 -0.56 21.89 -3.05
N LEU A 460 0.26 22.95 -3.25
CA LEU A 460 0.69 23.84 -2.18
C LEU A 460 -0.51 24.64 -1.60
N ASP A 461 -1.30 25.27 -2.44
CA ASP A 461 -2.40 26.12 -2.01
C ASP A 461 -3.44 25.34 -1.18
N PRO A 462 -3.96 24.17 -1.62
CA PRO A 462 -4.85 23.34 -0.81
C PRO A 462 -4.19 22.78 0.47
N LEU A 463 -2.88 22.54 0.46
CA LEU A 463 -2.15 22.06 1.65
C LEU A 463 -2.00 23.15 2.70
N LEU A 464 -1.80 24.39 2.30
CA LEU A 464 -1.61 25.52 3.21
C LEU A 464 -2.93 25.98 3.86
N SER A 465 -4.08 25.81 3.19
CA SER A 465 -5.38 26.21 3.73
C SER A 465 -5.68 25.60 5.12
N PRO A 466 -5.52 24.28 5.39
CA PRO A 466 -5.73 23.71 6.72
C PRO A 466 -4.73 24.17 7.80
N SER A 467 -3.60 24.81 7.42
CA SER A 467 -2.62 25.30 8.40
C SER A 467 -3.08 26.50 9.21
N LEU A 468 -4.20 27.13 8.83
CA LEU A 468 -4.81 28.26 9.53
C LEU A 468 -6.17 27.91 10.17
N MET A 469 -6.51 26.63 10.24
CA MET A 469 -7.73 26.17 10.94
C MET A 469 -7.55 26.18 12.45
N ASP A 470 -8.66 26.29 13.19
CA ASP A 470 -8.68 26.31 14.66
C ASP A 470 -8.24 24.99 15.31
N ASP A 471 -7.81 24.02 14.53
CA ASP A 471 -7.36 22.71 15.01
C ASP A 471 -5.83 22.61 15.07
N CYS A 472 -5.31 22.52 16.27
CA CYS A 472 -3.89 22.36 16.56
C CYS A 472 -3.28 21.12 15.86
N GLU A 473 -4.00 19.97 15.80
CA GLU A 473 -3.52 18.74 15.17
C GLU A 473 -3.42 18.87 13.64
N LEU A 474 -4.42 19.50 13.01
CA LEU A 474 -4.39 19.77 11.56
C LEU A 474 -3.21 20.65 11.18
N ARG A 475 -2.98 21.75 11.96
CA ARG A 475 -1.83 22.64 11.73
C ARG A 475 -0.49 21.89 11.85
N GLN A 476 -0.36 21.01 12.87
CA GLN A 476 0.86 20.20 13.04
C GLN A 476 1.09 19.27 11.85
N LEU A 477 0.05 18.56 11.39
CA LEU A 477 0.15 17.63 10.24
C LEU A 477 0.59 18.35 8.97
N VAL A 478 0.02 19.51 8.68
CA VAL A 478 0.41 20.33 7.50
C VAL A 478 1.88 20.71 7.57
N LEU A 479 2.35 21.23 8.72
CA LEU A 479 3.76 21.59 8.88
C LEU A 479 4.69 20.38 8.76
N GLU A 480 4.30 19.22 9.33
CA GLU A 480 5.07 17.98 9.20
C GLU A 480 5.15 17.47 7.75
N ILE A 481 4.07 17.61 6.96
CA ILE A 481 4.05 17.30 5.53
C ILE A 481 4.98 18.26 4.77
N LEU A 482 4.90 19.56 5.04
CA LEU A 482 5.79 20.55 4.45
C LEU A 482 7.26 20.24 4.75
N HIS A 483 7.58 19.86 6.00
CA HIS A 483 8.95 19.49 6.38
C HIS A 483 9.44 18.28 5.57
N ASN A 484 8.60 17.24 5.39
CA ASN A 484 8.97 16.07 4.61
C ASN A 484 9.28 16.42 3.14
N LEU A 485 8.63 17.44 2.58
CA LEU A 485 8.79 17.86 1.18
C LEU A 485 9.89 18.90 0.98
N ILE A 486 10.17 19.73 1.97
CA ILE A 486 11.22 20.76 1.91
C ILE A 486 12.58 20.18 2.27
N ASP A 487 12.67 19.31 3.29
CA ASP A 487 13.93 18.77 3.82
C ASP A 487 14.52 17.68 2.93
N ARG A 488 15.30 18.06 1.93
CA ARG A 488 15.97 17.14 0.99
C ARG A 488 17.12 16.34 1.59
N HIS A 489 17.68 16.84 2.72
CA HIS A 489 18.94 16.34 3.30
C HIS A 489 18.79 15.72 4.69
N ASN A 490 17.56 15.51 5.17
CA ASN A 490 17.25 15.02 6.52
C ASN A 490 17.84 15.89 7.64
N ASN A 491 17.82 17.22 7.47
CA ASN A 491 18.28 18.19 8.46
C ASN A 491 17.29 18.38 9.61
N ARG A 492 15.99 18.09 9.40
CA ARG A 492 14.93 18.18 10.40
C ARG A 492 15.30 17.53 11.74
N ALA A 493 15.95 16.36 11.70
CA ALA A 493 16.35 15.64 12.91
C ALA A 493 17.36 16.41 13.76
N LYS A 494 18.16 17.30 13.14
CA LYS A 494 19.20 18.12 13.80
C LYS A 494 18.62 19.40 14.41
N LEU A 495 17.45 19.83 13.93
CA LEU A 495 16.71 21.02 14.33
C LEU A 495 15.66 20.74 15.42
N ARG A 496 15.68 19.54 16.03
CA ARG A 496 14.68 19.18 17.05
C ARG A 496 14.78 20.08 18.29
N GLY A 497 13.62 20.64 18.64
CA GLY A 497 13.44 21.54 19.78
C GLY A 497 13.97 22.96 19.49
N ILE A 498 13.25 23.96 20.00
CA ILE A 498 13.68 25.35 19.96
C ILE A 498 14.79 25.54 21.01
N ARG A 499 15.95 26.02 20.58
CA ARG A 499 17.10 26.28 21.46
C ARG A 499 18.01 27.35 20.88
N ILE A 500 18.76 28.02 21.72
CA ILE A 500 19.88 28.84 21.25
C ILE A 500 21.05 27.91 20.91
N ILE A 501 21.51 28.02 19.66
CA ILE A 501 22.59 27.21 19.12
C ILE A 501 23.90 27.97 19.28
N PRO A 502 24.86 27.44 20.07
CA PRO A 502 26.16 28.12 20.29
C PRO A 502 27.00 28.18 19.00
N ASP A 503 27.07 27.07 18.27
CA ASP A 503 27.74 26.98 16.96
C ASP A 503 26.92 26.08 15.99
N VAL A 504 26.52 26.66 14.88
CA VAL A 504 25.78 25.93 13.81
C VAL A 504 26.63 24.83 13.18
N SER A 505 27.99 24.96 13.22
CA SER A 505 28.90 23.94 12.68
C SER A 505 28.70 22.56 13.35
N ASP A 506 28.35 22.54 14.63
CA ASP A 506 28.07 21.31 15.39
C ASP A 506 26.90 20.51 14.84
N LEU A 507 25.94 21.18 14.19
CA LEU A 507 24.77 20.53 13.60
C LEU A 507 25.11 19.75 12.33
N LYS A 508 26.30 19.97 11.72
CA LYS A 508 26.71 19.32 10.47
C LYS A 508 25.60 19.36 9.41
N ILE A 509 25.04 20.55 9.17
CA ILE A 509 23.95 20.78 8.24
C ILE A 509 24.43 20.46 6.82
N LYS A 510 23.64 19.68 6.09
CA LYS A 510 23.87 19.42 4.67
C LYS A 510 22.99 20.34 3.83
N ARG A 511 23.58 20.98 2.83
CA ARG A 511 22.86 21.85 1.89
C ARG A 511 23.49 21.78 0.51
N ASP A 512 22.67 21.93 -0.53
CA ASP A 512 23.11 22.08 -1.91
C ASP A 512 23.07 23.54 -2.35
N LYS A 513 23.66 23.80 -3.50
CA LYS A 513 23.48 25.10 -4.15
C LYS A 513 22.05 25.23 -4.68
N ILE A 514 21.43 26.37 -4.41
CA ILE A 514 20.09 26.70 -4.87
C ILE A 514 19.99 26.60 -6.39
N THR A 515 18.98 25.92 -6.89
CA THR A 515 18.68 25.82 -8.33
C THR A 515 17.90 27.06 -8.79
N ARG A 516 17.98 27.36 -10.10
CA ARG A 516 17.16 28.44 -10.68
C ARG A 516 15.66 28.21 -10.54
N GLN A 517 15.25 26.93 -10.53
CA GLN A 517 13.84 26.55 -10.32
C GLN A 517 13.39 26.84 -8.89
N ASP A 518 14.24 26.53 -7.89
CA ASP A 518 13.96 26.81 -6.48
C ASP A 518 13.93 28.32 -6.19
N LEU A 519 14.81 29.12 -6.85
CA LEU A 519 14.74 30.57 -6.79
C LEU A 519 13.43 31.14 -7.35
N ASN A 520 12.97 30.61 -8.48
CA ASN A 520 11.70 31.02 -9.05
C ASN A 520 10.51 30.61 -8.18
N PHE A 521 10.61 29.42 -7.57
CA PHE A 521 9.59 28.94 -6.64
C PHE A 521 9.45 29.87 -5.43
N ILE A 522 10.56 30.22 -4.75
CA ILE A 522 10.48 31.07 -3.57
C ILE A 522 10.06 32.51 -3.91
N LYS A 523 10.45 33.04 -5.08
CA LYS A 523 9.97 34.34 -5.55
C LYS A 523 8.45 34.37 -5.77
N LYS A 524 7.89 33.28 -6.22
CA LYS A 524 6.44 33.15 -6.48
C LYS A 524 5.64 32.87 -5.22
N HIS A 525 6.07 31.90 -4.41
CA HIS A 525 5.30 31.35 -3.29
C HIS A 525 5.84 31.75 -1.90
N GLY A 526 6.97 32.47 -1.83
CA GLY A 526 7.60 32.84 -0.55
C GLY A 526 6.67 33.65 0.34
N GLN A 527 6.01 34.67 -0.20
CA GLN A 527 5.11 35.53 0.57
C GLN A 527 3.92 34.79 1.14
N GLU A 528 3.43 33.78 0.43
CA GLU A 528 2.37 32.89 0.89
C GLU A 528 2.85 32.01 2.05
N LEU A 529 4.02 31.38 1.93
CA LEU A 529 4.62 30.59 3.00
C LEU A 529 4.89 31.44 4.25
N TYR A 530 5.42 32.66 4.09
CA TYR A 530 5.66 33.57 5.21
C TYR A 530 4.36 33.99 5.89
N ARG A 531 3.30 34.23 5.12
CA ARG A 531 1.96 34.54 5.63
C ARG A 531 1.46 33.42 6.53
N HIS A 532 1.57 32.17 6.09
CA HIS A 532 1.08 31.03 6.87
C HIS A 532 1.89 30.80 8.16
N VAL A 533 3.21 31.04 8.15
CA VAL A 533 4.02 31.00 9.38
C VAL A 533 3.61 32.15 10.32
N TYR A 534 3.44 33.37 9.80
CA TYR A 534 3.08 34.53 10.59
C TYR A 534 1.71 34.38 11.25
N LEU A 535 0.69 33.98 10.48
CA LEU A 535 -0.66 33.75 11.01
C LEU A 535 -0.71 32.53 11.94
N GLY A 536 -0.01 31.47 11.58
CA GLY A 536 0.08 30.26 12.42
C GLY A 536 0.67 30.53 13.81
N CYS A 537 1.58 31.52 13.98
CA CYS A 537 2.09 31.93 15.29
C CYS A 537 1.03 32.61 16.16
N LYS A 538 -0.02 33.20 15.57
CA LYS A 538 -1.06 33.96 16.26
C LYS A 538 -2.21 33.10 16.79
N GLU A 539 -2.24 31.81 16.46
CA GLU A 539 -3.33 30.92 16.88
C GLU A 539 -3.27 30.66 18.39
N GLU A 540 -4.42 30.85 19.04
CA GLU A 540 -4.53 30.79 20.51
C GLU A 540 -4.35 29.38 21.09
N ASP A 541 -4.62 28.33 20.29
CA ASP A 541 -4.50 26.92 20.71
C ASP A 541 -3.11 26.35 20.54
N ASN A 542 -2.10 27.18 20.21
CA ASN A 542 -0.76 26.67 19.98
C ASN A 542 -0.15 26.12 21.27
N ILE A 543 0.35 24.90 21.17
CA ILE A 543 1.19 24.27 22.18
C ILE A 543 2.65 24.36 21.80
N GLN A 544 3.57 23.99 22.70
CA GLN A 544 5.01 23.98 22.45
C GLN A 544 5.37 23.33 21.10
N LYS A 545 4.75 22.19 20.77
CA LYS A 545 5.01 21.47 19.53
C LYS A 545 4.72 22.30 18.27
N ASN A 546 3.70 23.18 18.30
CA ASN A 546 3.39 24.06 17.17
C ASN A 546 4.50 25.08 16.94
N PHE A 547 5.02 25.71 18.00
CA PHE A 547 6.16 26.63 17.91
C PHE A 547 7.42 25.91 17.42
N GLU A 548 7.69 24.68 17.89
CA GLU A 548 8.80 23.87 17.40
C GLU A 548 8.70 23.58 15.90
N LEU A 549 7.50 23.27 15.39
CA LEU A 549 7.27 23.04 13.97
C LEU A 549 7.40 24.34 13.16
N LEU A 550 6.86 25.47 13.63
CA LEU A 550 7.00 26.76 12.98
C LEU A 550 8.47 27.21 12.89
N TYR A 551 9.23 27.07 14.00
CA TYR A 551 10.67 27.27 14.02
C TYR A 551 11.38 26.40 12.99
N THR A 552 11.06 25.11 12.96
CA THR A 552 11.67 24.15 12.03
C THR A 552 11.34 24.51 10.59
N THR A 553 10.13 25.00 10.30
CA THR A 553 9.73 25.48 8.96
C THR A 553 10.62 26.64 8.51
N LEU A 554 10.80 27.67 9.36
CA LEU A 554 11.66 28.81 9.05
C LEU A 554 13.12 28.37 8.84
N ALA A 555 13.64 27.49 9.72
CA ALA A 555 14.99 26.97 9.62
C ALA A 555 15.21 26.13 8.34
N LEU A 556 14.27 25.25 7.97
CA LEU A 556 14.37 24.43 6.75
C LEU A 556 14.29 25.31 5.48
N ILE A 557 13.40 26.28 5.45
CA ILE A 557 13.33 27.28 4.35
C ILE A 557 14.68 27.99 4.23
N THR A 558 15.29 28.38 5.36
CA THR A 558 16.63 29.02 5.36
C THR A 558 17.71 28.09 4.84
N ILE A 559 17.71 26.79 5.23
CA ILE A 559 18.74 25.84 4.75
C ILE A 559 18.64 25.57 3.27
N GLU A 560 17.43 25.33 2.78
CA GLU A 560 17.20 24.79 1.44
C GLU A 560 17.03 25.87 0.37
N LEU A 561 16.61 27.10 0.75
CA LEU A 561 16.19 28.16 -0.18
C LEU A 561 16.86 29.52 0.04
N ALA A 562 17.85 29.64 0.97
CA ALA A 562 18.44 30.93 1.31
C ALA A 562 19.06 31.66 0.10
N ASN A 563 18.59 32.87 -0.16
CA ASN A 563 19.16 33.83 -1.08
C ASN A 563 19.08 35.23 -0.43
N GLU A 564 19.74 36.20 -1.01
CA GLU A 564 19.85 37.55 -0.44
C GLU A 564 18.47 38.17 -0.15
N GLU A 565 17.55 38.11 -1.11
CA GLU A 565 16.21 38.71 -1.00
C GLU A 565 15.39 38.01 0.10
N MET A 566 15.43 36.65 0.13
CA MET A 566 14.67 35.86 1.06
C MET A 566 15.15 36.03 2.51
N VAL A 567 16.45 36.11 2.72
CA VAL A 567 17.01 36.35 4.07
C VAL A 567 16.45 37.64 4.67
N ILE A 568 16.40 38.73 3.88
CA ILE A 568 15.80 39.99 4.30
C ILE A 568 14.31 39.83 4.62
N ASP A 569 13.55 39.13 3.77
CA ASP A 569 12.13 38.91 4.02
C ASP A 569 11.89 38.06 5.28
N LEU A 570 12.72 37.05 5.55
CA LEU A 570 12.64 36.23 6.78
C LEU A 570 12.99 37.04 8.04
N ILE A 571 13.97 37.95 7.97
CA ILE A 571 14.25 38.88 9.07
C ILE A 571 13.04 39.79 9.32
N ARG A 572 12.43 40.35 8.27
CA ARG A 572 11.20 41.15 8.38
C ARG A 572 10.06 40.37 9.04
N VAL A 573 9.85 39.10 8.68
CA VAL A 573 8.85 38.24 9.30
C VAL A 573 9.18 38.02 10.80
N ALA A 574 10.45 37.76 11.13
CA ALA A 574 10.87 37.56 12.53
C ALA A 574 10.65 38.80 13.39
N VAL A 575 11.00 40.00 12.87
CA VAL A 575 10.76 41.26 13.57
C VAL A 575 9.26 41.52 13.71
N ALA A 576 8.47 41.30 12.65
CA ALA A 576 7.02 41.48 12.73
C ALA A 576 6.34 40.51 13.73
N LEU A 577 6.87 39.30 13.89
CA LEU A 577 6.41 38.35 14.95
C LEU A 577 6.74 38.88 16.33
N GLN A 578 7.92 39.46 16.53
CA GLN A 578 8.29 40.10 17.78
C GLN A 578 7.33 41.27 18.10
N ASP A 579 7.01 42.10 17.10
CA ASP A 579 6.12 43.27 17.26
C ASP A 579 4.70 42.84 17.66
N ILE A 580 4.16 41.72 17.11
CA ILE A 580 2.88 41.17 17.55
C ILE A 580 2.95 40.79 19.03
N ALA A 581 4.02 40.13 19.46
CA ALA A 581 4.16 39.70 20.84
C ALA A 581 4.22 40.89 21.80
N ILE A 582 4.71 42.06 21.37
CA ILE A 582 4.77 43.28 22.16
C ILE A 582 3.44 44.04 22.18
N VAL A 583 2.81 44.25 21.02
CA VAL A 583 1.69 45.19 20.83
C VAL A 583 0.34 44.56 21.24
N ASN A 584 0.15 43.25 21.11
CA ASN A 584 -1.14 42.58 21.21
C ASN A 584 -1.40 42.09 22.66
N GLU A 585 -1.48 43.03 23.61
CA GLU A 585 -1.66 42.65 25.05
C GLU A 585 -3.01 41.98 25.33
N ASP A 586 -4.07 42.33 24.61
CA ASP A 586 -5.44 41.88 24.95
C ASP A 586 -5.87 40.57 24.28
N ASN A 587 -5.18 40.08 23.21
CA ASN A 587 -5.65 38.98 22.39
C ASN A 587 -4.80 37.68 22.49
N LEU A 588 -3.56 37.72 23.00
CA LEU A 588 -2.71 36.54 23.10
C LEU A 588 -2.32 36.26 24.55
N PRO A 589 -2.44 34.97 25.00
CA PRO A 589 -1.96 34.58 26.32
C PRO A 589 -0.47 34.89 26.53
N MET A 590 -0.05 35.26 27.74
CA MET A 590 1.33 35.61 28.03
C MET A 590 2.33 34.51 27.63
N PHE A 591 1.96 33.23 27.85
CA PHE A 591 2.77 32.10 27.40
C PHE A 591 3.04 32.15 25.88
N HIS A 592 2.03 32.46 25.06
CA HIS A 592 2.21 32.54 23.59
C HIS A 592 3.12 33.70 23.20
N ARG A 593 2.95 34.85 23.83
CA ARG A 593 3.78 36.05 23.60
C ARG A 593 5.24 35.75 23.90
N CYS A 594 5.53 35.15 25.07
CA CYS A 594 6.90 34.73 25.43
C CYS A 594 7.44 33.61 24.51
N SER A 595 6.58 32.69 24.08
CA SER A 595 6.96 31.61 23.16
C SER A 595 7.33 32.13 21.77
N ILE A 596 6.59 33.11 21.24
CA ILE A 596 6.93 33.82 19.99
C ILE A 596 8.28 34.53 20.13
N MET A 597 8.49 35.26 21.24
CA MET A 597 9.74 35.95 21.51
C MET A 597 10.95 35.02 21.59
N ALA A 598 10.76 33.85 22.24
CA ALA A 598 11.80 32.81 22.37
C ALA A 598 12.09 32.16 21.02
N MET A 599 11.05 31.88 20.22
CA MET A 599 11.17 31.34 18.89
C MET A 599 11.91 32.29 17.94
N VAL A 600 11.58 33.58 17.97
CA VAL A 600 12.27 34.61 17.18
C VAL A 600 13.76 34.72 17.58
N ALA A 601 14.08 34.66 18.91
CA ALA A 601 15.48 34.69 19.36
C ALA A 601 16.27 33.48 18.84
N ALA A 602 15.70 32.27 18.97
CA ALA A 602 16.33 31.05 18.45
C ALA A 602 16.50 31.09 16.94
N TYR A 603 15.49 31.58 16.23
CA TYR A 603 15.55 31.70 14.77
C TYR A 603 16.58 32.69 14.29
N LEU A 604 16.63 33.91 14.84
CA LEU A 604 17.63 34.91 14.47
C LEU A 604 19.06 34.47 14.87
N ASN A 605 19.23 33.78 16.00
CA ASN A 605 20.50 33.16 16.35
C ASN A 605 20.93 32.12 15.27
N PHE A 606 20.03 31.23 14.85
CA PHE A 606 20.30 30.28 13.79
C PHE A 606 20.60 30.97 12.44
N LEU A 607 19.77 31.93 12.05
CA LEU A 607 19.90 32.66 10.78
C LEU A 607 21.21 33.45 10.69
N SER A 608 21.57 34.15 11.77
CA SER A 608 22.81 34.96 11.80
C SER A 608 24.06 34.13 11.58
N GLN A 609 24.12 32.94 12.19
CA GLN A 609 25.22 32.02 12.00
C GLN A 609 25.21 31.36 10.59
N MET A 610 24.05 31.09 10.04
CA MET A 610 23.92 30.53 8.69
C MET A 610 24.41 31.50 7.60
N ILE A 611 24.17 32.79 7.74
CA ILE A 611 24.66 33.82 6.80
C ILE A 611 26.07 34.28 7.11
N ALA A 612 26.58 34.02 8.34
CA ALA A 612 27.94 34.26 8.78
C ALA A 612 28.43 35.71 8.64
N VAL A 613 27.54 36.68 8.89
CA VAL A 613 27.89 38.11 8.95
C VAL A 613 28.32 38.49 10.38
N PRO A 614 29.59 38.79 10.65
CA PRO A 614 30.09 38.93 12.03
C PRO A 614 29.38 40.01 12.86
N ALA A 615 29.08 41.16 12.28
CA ALA A 615 28.40 42.23 12.96
C ALA A 615 26.95 41.86 13.34
N PHE A 616 26.27 41.14 12.48
CA PHE A 616 24.92 40.64 12.76
C PHE A 616 24.92 39.54 13.84
N CYS A 617 25.90 38.61 13.79
CA CYS A 617 26.08 37.61 14.84
C CYS A 617 26.31 38.26 16.20
N GLN A 618 27.18 39.27 16.27
CA GLN A 618 27.46 40.01 17.51
C GLN A 618 26.23 40.75 18.04
N HIS A 619 25.47 41.42 17.17
CA HIS A 619 24.22 42.07 17.54
C HIS A 619 23.22 41.08 18.16
N VAL A 620 22.98 39.92 17.47
CA VAL A 620 22.04 38.90 17.93
C VAL A 620 22.51 38.29 19.26
N SER A 621 23.81 37.98 19.40
CA SER A 621 24.38 37.44 20.66
C SER A 621 24.22 38.42 21.81
N LYS A 622 24.46 39.70 21.59
CA LYS A 622 24.28 40.73 22.61
C LYS A 622 22.84 40.82 23.14
N VAL A 623 21.84 40.79 22.25
CA VAL A 623 20.43 40.80 22.65
C VAL A 623 20.08 39.53 23.44
N ILE A 624 20.58 38.36 23.03
CA ILE A 624 20.35 37.09 23.72
C ILE A 624 21.01 37.11 25.13
N GLU A 625 22.25 37.60 25.25
CA GLU A 625 22.94 37.74 26.53
C GLU A 625 22.18 38.70 27.48
N THR A 626 21.69 39.83 26.98
CA THR A 626 20.84 40.75 27.73
C THR A 626 19.55 40.08 28.21
N ARG A 627 18.86 39.33 27.32
CA ARG A 627 17.69 38.54 27.69
C ARG A 627 17.97 37.47 28.74
N ASN A 628 19.12 36.84 28.68
CA ASN A 628 19.49 35.81 29.64
C ASN A 628 19.61 36.37 31.09
N VAL A 629 20.02 37.64 31.22
CA VAL A 629 20.16 38.32 32.51
C VAL A 629 18.83 38.97 32.94
N GLU A 630 18.20 39.72 32.11
CA GLU A 630 17.07 40.60 32.45
C GLU A 630 15.69 39.96 32.20
N ALA A 631 15.56 39.14 31.16
CA ALA A 631 14.28 38.57 30.72
C ALA A 631 14.42 37.12 30.22
N PRO A 632 14.86 36.15 31.05
CA PRO A 632 15.09 34.74 30.62
C PRO A 632 13.84 34.07 30.08
N TYR A 633 12.64 34.54 30.42
CA TYR A 633 11.39 34.04 29.89
C TYR A 633 11.16 34.39 28.36
N PHE A 634 12.04 35.15 27.73
CA PHE A 634 12.09 35.35 26.28
C PHE A 634 13.07 34.40 25.57
N LEU A 635 13.61 33.43 26.29
CA LEU A 635 14.52 32.43 25.75
C LEU A 635 13.91 31.04 25.82
N PRO A 636 14.21 30.20 24.85
CA PRO A 636 13.60 28.86 24.73
C PRO A 636 13.96 27.92 25.88
N GLU A 637 15.14 28.06 26.46
CA GLU A 637 15.62 27.25 27.58
C GLU A 637 14.73 27.39 28.81
N THR A 638 14.20 28.57 29.03
CA THR A 638 13.32 28.87 30.18
C THR A 638 11.86 28.57 29.86
N ILE A 639 11.35 29.08 28.74
CA ILE A 639 9.89 28.95 28.44
C ILE A 639 9.44 27.54 28.11
N PHE A 640 10.29 26.72 27.45
CA PHE A 640 9.94 25.38 26.98
C PHE A 640 10.49 24.22 27.81
N ARG A 641 11.49 24.47 28.70
CA ARG A 641 12.11 23.40 29.49
C ARG A 641 11.78 23.44 30.97
N GLU A 642 11.51 24.61 31.52
CA GLU A 642 11.17 24.77 32.92
C GLU A 642 9.70 24.47 33.18
N LYS A 643 9.41 23.53 34.11
CA LYS A 643 8.03 23.14 34.45
C LYS A 643 7.22 24.24 35.13
N LYS A 644 7.86 25.28 35.69
CA LYS A 644 7.24 26.45 36.31
C LYS A 644 8.05 27.68 35.94
N CYS A 645 7.77 28.25 34.77
CA CYS A 645 8.34 29.56 34.43
C CYS A 645 7.49 30.68 35.05
N ASN A 646 8.14 31.58 35.78
CA ASN A 646 7.49 32.77 36.28
C ASN A 646 7.31 33.79 35.14
N LEU A 647 6.14 33.75 34.51
CA LEU A 647 5.81 34.68 33.43
C LEU A 647 5.59 36.09 33.99
N PRO A 648 6.00 37.16 33.28
CA PRO A 648 5.74 38.53 33.66
C PRO A 648 4.24 38.84 33.55
N LYS A 649 3.75 39.77 34.34
CA LYS A 649 2.33 40.22 34.26
C LYS A 649 2.05 41.10 33.05
N SER A 650 3.06 41.87 32.61
CA SER A 650 3.03 42.72 31.44
C SER A 650 4.41 42.81 30.80
N LEU A 651 4.48 43.05 29.48
CA LEU A 651 5.73 43.26 28.77
C LEU A 651 5.98 44.78 28.73
N GLY A 652 7.11 45.20 29.31
CA GLY A 652 7.56 46.60 29.27
C GLY A 652 7.93 47.02 27.85
N LYS A 653 7.36 48.11 27.35
CA LYS A 653 7.70 48.67 26.04
C LYS A 653 8.99 49.49 26.07
N ASP A 654 9.47 49.86 27.24
CA ASP A 654 10.57 50.81 27.41
C ASP A 654 11.97 50.16 27.38
N GLU A 655 12.07 48.86 27.43
CA GLU A 655 13.33 48.12 27.46
C GLU A 655 13.83 47.77 26.06
N THR A 656 14.25 48.80 25.29
CA THR A 656 14.71 48.65 23.89
C THR A 656 15.86 47.66 23.68
N ASN A 657 16.65 47.38 24.71
CA ASN A 657 17.79 46.48 24.65
C ASN A 657 17.41 44.97 24.61
N LEU A 658 16.18 44.66 24.97
CA LEU A 658 15.66 43.27 24.94
C LEU A 658 15.09 42.89 23.58
N PHE A 659 14.96 43.86 22.63
CA PHE A 659 14.29 43.66 21.37
C PHE A 659 15.24 43.74 20.18
N PHE A 660 14.98 42.97 19.15
CA PHE A 660 15.67 43.06 17.87
C PHE A 660 15.12 44.27 17.09
N LEU A 661 15.88 45.35 17.03
CA LEU A 661 15.48 46.58 16.38
C LEU A 661 15.91 46.60 14.92
N THR A 662 14.96 46.90 14.01
CA THR A 662 15.20 46.95 12.56
C THR A 662 16.38 47.80 12.15
N ASN A 663 16.56 48.96 12.80
CA ASN A 663 17.67 49.87 12.51
C ASN A 663 19.04 49.27 12.85
N GLN A 664 19.16 48.62 14.01
CA GLN A 664 20.41 47.96 14.47
C GLN A 664 20.73 46.73 13.61
N ILE A 665 19.72 46.00 13.15
CA ILE A 665 19.89 44.87 12.23
C ILE A 665 20.36 45.44 10.87
N ALA A 666 19.77 46.53 10.39
CA ALA A 666 20.15 47.16 9.11
C ALA A 666 21.61 47.66 9.15
N GLU A 667 22.03 48.29 10.26
CA GLU A 667 23.42 48.71 10.47
C GLU A 667 24.39 47.52 10.51
N SER A 668 24.01 46.43 11.16
CA SER A 668 24.82 45.20 11.24
C SER A 668 24.98 44.45 9.92
N LEU A 669 24.04 44.60 9.03
CA LEU A 669 24.05 44.02 7.65
C LEU A 669 24.59 45.00 6.59
N ALA A 670 24.84 46.24 6.95
CA ALA A 670 25.38 47.24 6.02
C ALA A 670 26.71 46.79 5.44
N GLY A 671 26.88 46.91 4.14
CA GLY A 671 28.12 46.56 3.43
C GLY A 671 28.35 45.03 3.22
N SER A 672 27.43 44.19 3.63
CA SER A 672 27.55 42.73 3.48
C SER A 672 26.84 42.14 2.23
N GLY A 673 26.40 43.04 1.33
CA GLY A 673 25.74 42.67 0.05
C GLY A 673 24.22 42.47 0.13
N TYR A 674 23.63 42.59 1.32
CA TYR A 674 22.17 42.49 1.50
C TYR A 674 21.49 43.87 1.26
N SER A 675 20.30 43.83 0.62
CA SER A 675 19.50 45.04 0.37
C SER A 675 18.78 45.52 1.67
N VAL A 676 19.49 46.28 2.51
CA VAL A 676 19.00 46.78 3.80
C VAL A 676 17.84 47.78 3.66
N GLU A 677 17.64 48.40 2.50
CA GLU A 677 16.53 49.33 2.26
C GLU A 677 15.16 48.64 2.46
N ARG A 678 15.04 47.36 2.13
CA ARG A 678 13.81 46.58 2.29
C ARG A 678 13.46 46.29 3.75
N LEU A 679 14.42 46.36 4.67
CA LEU A 679 14.16 46.19 6.11
C LEU A 679 13.36 47.37 6.69
N SER A 680 13.45 48.58 6.12
CA SER A 680 12.68 49.74 6.57
C SER A 680 11.16 49.58 6.38
N VAL A 681 10.74 48.68 5.49
CA VAL A 681 9.32 48.38 5.23
C VAL A 681 8.88 47.25 6.11
N PRO A 682 7.95 47.43 7.07
CA PRO A 682 7.43 46.38 7.91
C PRO A 682 6.82 45.23 7.06
N TYR A 683 6.91 44.00 7.58
CA TYR A 683 6.23 42.86 6.93
C TYR A 683 4.73 42.96 7.20
N VAL A 684 3.94 42.94 6.13
CA VAL A 684 2.48 42.88 6.16
C VAL A 684 2.06 41.61 5.44
N PRO A 685 1.29 40.73 6.08
CA PRO A 685 0.82 39.49 5.44
C PRO A 685 -0.14 39.82 4.28
N LEU A 686 -0.04 39.07 3.18
CA LEU A 686 -0.96 39.20 2.04
C LEU A 686 -2.40 38.89 2.50
N VAL A 687 -3.34 39.77 2.14
CA VAL A 687 -4.77 39.58 2.37
C VAL A 687 -5.33 38.73 1.22
N THR A 688 -5.93 37.58 1.54
CA THR A 688 -6.56 36.69 0.56
C THR A 688 -8.08 36.83 0.60
N ASP A 689 -8.78 36.40 -0.46
CA ASP A 689 -10.25 36.41 -0.48
C ASP A 689 -10.86 35.50 0.60
N GLU A 690 -10.14 34.46 1.04
CA GLU A 690 -10.54 33.62 2.18
C GLU A 690 -10.57 34.40 3.51
N ASP A 691 -9.66 35.35 3.72
CA ASP A 691 -9.64 36.23 4.90
C ASP A 691 -10.87 37.14 4.96
N ARG A 692 -11.39 37.52 3.77
CA ARG A 692 -12.61 38.36 3.67
C ARG A 692 -13.88 37.57 3.96
N LEU A 693 -13.87 36.25 3.68
CA LEU A 693 -15.04 35.38 3.86
C LEU A 693 -15.06 34.70 5.26
N SER A 694 -13.91 34.59 5.92
CA SER A 694 -13.86 33.98 7.25
C SER A 694 -14.47 34.90 8.30
N ARG A 695 -15.29 34.36 9.19
CA ARG A 695 -15.88 35.08 10.35
C ARG A 695 -14.85 35.45 11.44
N ARG A 696 -13.58 35.13 11.24
CA ARG A 696 -12.49 35.57 12.12
C ARG A 696 -12.41 37.07 12.03
N LYS A 697 -12.49 37.75 13.19
CA LYS A 697 -12.23 39.18 13.28
C LYS A 697 -10.93 39.49 12.57
N SER A 698 -11.03 39.98 11.36
CA SER A 698 -9.91 40.15 10.47
C SER A 698 -8.98 41.21 11.00
N LEU A 699 -7.69 40.92 10.91
CA LEU A 699 -6.60 41.93 11.06
C LEU A 699 -6.79 43.16 10.16
N VAL A 700 -7.66 43.05 9.16
CA VAL A 700 -7.97 44.14 8.22
C VAL A 700 -8.59 45.36 8.94
N ASP A 701 -9.39 45.15 9.97
CA ASP A 701 -9.98 46.27 10.73
C ASP A 701 -8.96 47.09 11.53
N THR A 702 -7.83 46.49 11.88
CA THR A 702 -6.73 47.17 12.60
C THR A 702 -5.75 47.89 11.65
N LEU A 703 -5.66 47.44 10.38
CA LEU A 703 -4.77 48.05 9.40
C LEU A 703 -5.42 49.18 8.58
N SER A 704 -6.77 49.19 8.45
CA SER A 704 -7.48 50.27 7.77
C SER A 704 -7.51 51.60 8.58
N ILE A 705 -7.19 51.56 9.87
CA ILE A 705 -7.13 52.77 10.71
C ILE A 705 -5.77 53.49 10.58
N GLN A 706 -4.75 52.89 10.05
CA GLN A 706 -3.39 53.49 9.94
C GLN A 706 -3.04 54.10 8.56
N VAL A 707 -3.91 54.00 7.55
CA VAL A 707 -3.61 54.55 6.17
C VAL A 707 -4.25 55.92 5.91
N ASP A 708 -5.05 56.45 6.83
CA ASP A 708 -5.79 57.73 6.62
C ASP A 708 -5.05 59.02 7.06
N ILE A 709 -3.72 59.07 7.11
CA ILE A 709 -3.00 60.32 7.34
C ILE A 709 -1.88 60.51 6.32
N LEU A 710 -2.23 61.00 5.13
CA LEU A 710 -1.38 61.91 4.36
C LEU A 710 -2.24 62.65 3.29
N PRO A 711 -2.29 63.99 3.33
CA PRO A 711 -3.01 64.75 2.32
C PRO A 711 -2.07 65.17 1.20
N GLY A 712 -2.39 64.87 0.00
CA GLY A 712 -1.64 65.33 -1.15
C GLY A 712 -2.30 64.93 -2.47
N GLY A 713 -3.14 65.79 -3.02
CA GLY A 713 -3.93 65.56 -4.21
C GLY A 713 -3.17 65.44 -5.51
N CYS A 714 -3.78 64.67 -6.40
CA CYS A 714 -3.78 64.93 -7.84
C CYS A 714 -5.03 64.30 -8.45
N HIS A 715 -5.81 65.13 -9.09
CA HIS A 715 -7.00 64.83 -9.86
C HIS A 715 -6.64 63.95 -11.06
N MET A 716 -7.35 62.83 -11.23
CA MET A 716 -7.66 62.27 -12.54
C MET A 716 -9.06 61.67 -12.52
N GLU A 717 -9.75 61.93 -13.61
CA GLU A 717 -11.18 61.79 -13.83
C GLU A 717 -11.73 60.40 -13.66
N GLU A 718 -12.76 60.28 -12.88
CA GLU A 718 -13.63 59.12 -12.76
C GLU A 718 -14.48 58.96 -13.99
N LYS A 719 -14.40 57.76 -14.63
CA LYS A 719 -15.49 57.23 -15.42
C LYS A 719 -16.35 56.37 -14.49
N ALA A 720 -17.54 56.88 -14.19
CA ALA A 720 -18.58 56.23 -13.43
C ALA A 720 -19.02 54.94 -14.12
N ASN A 721 -18.75 53.80 -13.48
CA ASN A 721 -19.53 52.60 -13.67
C ASN A 721 -20.55 52.49 -12.54
N SER A 722 -21.82 52.53 -12.93
CA SER A 722 -22.96 52.39 -12.06
C SER A 722 -22.90 51.07 -11.30
N THR A 723 -22.75 51.13 -10.00
CA THR A 723 -23.04 50.04 -9.09
C THR A 723 -24.56 49.89 -9.01
N GLU A 724 -25.10 48.88 -9.68
CA GLU A 724 -26.45 48.40 -9.38
C GLU A 724 -26.47 47.85 -7.95
N GLU A 725 -27.28 48.46 -7.11
CA GLU A 725 -27.58 47.98 -5.76
C GLU A 725 -28.21 46.60 -5.85
N ILE A 726 -27.58 45.61 -5.20
CA ILE A 726 -28.10 44.25 -5.08
C ILE A 726 -29.30 44.31 -4.11
N THR A 727 -30.49 44.32 -4.67
CA THR A 727 -31.74 44.24 -3.88
C THR A 727 -32.12 42.79 -3.61
N PHE A 728 -32.90 42.55 -2.56
CA PHE A 728 -33.42 41.22 -2.17
C PHE A 728 -34.19 40.55 -3.32
N GLU A 729 -34.75 41.31 -4.25
CA GLU A 729 -35.45 40.77 -5.43
C GLU A 729 -34.50 40.25 -6.51
N THR A 730 -33.36 40.89 -6.70
CA THR A 730 -32.30 40.37 -7.63
C THR A 730 -31.63 39.12 -7.13
N LEU A 731 -31.48 38.95 -5.80
CA LEU A 731 -31.01 37.73 -5.16
C LEU A 731 -32.05 36.59 -5.27
N LYS A 732 -33.32 36.89 -5.14
CA LYS A 732 -34.43 35.96 -5.31
C LYS A 732 -34.54 35.45 -6.75
N GLN A 733 -34.35 36.30 -7.75
CA GLN A 733 -34.29 35.90 -9.16
C GLN A 733 -33.06 35.08 -9.49
N ALA A 734 -31.93 35.24 -8.78
CA ALA A 734 -30.73 34.41 -8.95
C ALA A 734 -30.90 33.02 -8.28
N ILE A 735 -31.70 32.89 -7.22
CA ILE A 735 -32.02 31.63 -6.55
C ILE A 735 -33.11 30.86 -7.31
N ASP A 736 -34.04 31.52 -7.98
CA ASP A 736 -35.06 30.88 -8.83
C ASP A 736 -34.56 30.38 -10.20
N ASN A 737 -33.26 30.26 -10.39
CA ASN A 737 -32.62 29.68 -11.59
C ASN A 737 -32.82 28.15 -11.76
N ASN A 738 -34.01 27.64 -11.45
CA ASN A 738 -34.53 26.37 -11.97
C ASN A 738 -34.61 26.33 -13.52
N ALA A 739 -34.58 27.48 -14.16
CA ALA A 739 -34.58 27.60 -15.62
C ALA A 739 -33.31 27.05 -16.27
N LEU A 740 -32.14 27.07 -15.60
CA LEU A 740 -30.89 26.49 -16.13
C LEU A 740 -30.90 24.96 -16.03
N GLU A 741 -31.41 24.40 -14.94
CA GLU A 741 -31.57 22.93 -14.82
C GLU A 741 -32.65 22.37 -15.77
N GLU A 742 -33.74 23.12 -15.99
CA GLU A 742 -34.77 22.75 -16.96
C GLU A 742 -34.23 22.85 -18.39
N GLN A 743 -33.44 23.85 -18.73
CA GLN A 743 -32.73 23.91 -20.02
C GLN A 743 -31.73 22.81 -20.23
N GLU A 744 -31.00 22.38 -19.19
CA GLU A 744 -30.08 21.24 -19.28
C GLU A 744 -30.83 19.91 -19.41
N LYS A 745 -31.93 19.72 -18.69
CA LYS A 745 -32.80 18.55 -18.82
C LYS A 745 -33.45 18.48 -20.20
N GLU A 746 -33.90 19.62 -20.73
CA GLU A 746 -34.44 19.69 -22.08
C GLU A 746 -33.39 19.42 -23.17
N LYS A 747 -32.18 19.96 -23.01
CA LYS A 747 -31.05 19.65 -23.91
C LYS A 747 -30.69 18.15 -23.87
N ARG A 748 -30.66 17.53 -22.68
CA ARG A 748 -30.42 16.10 -22.54
C ARG A 748 -31.56 15.28 -23.19
N ARG A 749 -32.81 15.70 -23.02
CA ARG A 749 -34.00 15.04 -23.66
C ARG A 749 -33.92 15.11 -25.16
N LEU A 750 -33.61 16.26 -25.74
CA LEU A 750 -33.46 16.45 -27.19
C LEU A 750 -32.29 15.62 -27.76
N VAL A 751 -31.20 15.48 -27.03
CA VAL A 751 -30.07 14.63 -27.43
C VAL A 751 -30.48 13.15 -27.42
N ILE A 752 -31.17 12.68 -26.40
CA ILE A 752 -31.66 11.30 -26.30
C ILE A 752 -32.69 11.01 -27.42
N GLU A 753 -33.63 11.94 -27.65
CA GLU A 753 -34.64 11.81 -28.70
C GLU A 753 -34.02 11.77 -30.12
N LYS A 754 -32.95 12.57 -30.33
CA LYS A 754 -32.15 12.56 -31.55
C LYS A 754 -31.43 11.24 -31.78
N PHE A 755 -30.85 10.67 -30.72
CA PHE A 755 -30.17 9.36 -30.77
C PHE A 755 -31.15 8.20 -30.97
N GLN A 756 -32.42 8.35 -30.54
CA GLN A 756 -33.46 7.31 -30.74
C GLN A 756 -34.13 7.35 -32.12
N LYS A 757 -34.19 8.53 -32.76
CA LYS A 757 -34.93 8.74 -34.00
C LYS A 757 -34.07 8.90 -35.26
N ALA A 758 -32.79 9.24 -35.10
CA ALA A 758 -31.92 9.46 -36.27
C ALA A 758 -31.38 8.12 -36.80
N PRO A 759 -31.28 7.92 -38.12
CA PRO A 759 -30.60 6.78 -38.71
C PRO A 759 -29.12 6.75 -38.29
N PHE A 760 -28.60 5.53 -38.08
CA PHE A 760 -27.21 5.33 -37.62
C PHE A 760 -26.18 6.02 -38.51
N GLU A 761 -26.43 6.07 -39.83
CA GLU A 761 -25.56 6.72 -40.82
C GLU A 761 -25.45 8.24 -40.62
N GLU A 762 -26.48 8.91 -40.13
CA GLU A 762 -26.48 10.36 -39.86
C GLU A 762 -25.72 10.68 -38.58
N ILE A 763 -25.78 9.81 -37.57
CA ILE A 763 -25.02 9.93 -36.31
C ILE A 763 -23.54 9.67 -36.59
N ALA A 764 -23.19 8.67 -37.41
CA ALA A 764 -21.84 8.37 -37.82
C ALA A 764 -21.19 9.53 -38.60
N ALA A 765 -21.94 10.12 -39.55
CA ALA A 765 -21.44 11.29 -40.30
C ALA A 765 -21.24 12.54 -39.44
N GLN A 766 -22.03 12.76 -38.39
CA GLN A 766 -21.84 13.85 -37.43
C GLN A 766 -20.65 13.59 -36.48
N CYS A 767 -20.36 12.35 -36.15
CA CYS A 767 -19.15 11.99 -35.37
C CYS A 767 -17.89 12.16 -36.21
N GLU A 768 -17.89 11.78 -37.49
CA GLU A 768 -16.77 11.98 -38.39
C GLU A 768 -16.48 13.46 -38.64
N THR A 769 -17.49 14.29 -38.82
CA THR A 769 -17.29 15.75 -38.99
C THR A 769 -16.71 16.40 -37.72
N LYS A 770 -17.11 15.99 -36.52
CA LYS A 770 -16.54 16.45 -35.27
C LYS A 770 -15.10 15.97 -35.05
N ALA A 771 -14.81 14.72 -35.43
CA ALA A 771 -13.46 14.16 -35.36
C ALA A 771 -12.48 14.91 -36.30
N ASN A 772 -12.94 15.22 -37.53
CA ASN A 772 -12.16 16.00 -38.49
C ASN A 772 -11.93 17.43 -38.00
N LEU A 773 -12.90 18.08 -37.38
CA LEU A 773 -12.77 19.42 -36.78
C LEU A 773 -11.79 19.45 -35.60
N LEU A 774 -11.76 18.40 -34.79
CA LEU A 774 -10.78 18.22 -33.71
C LEU A 774 -9.37 17.96 -34.26
N HIS A 775 -9.27 17.17 -35.32
CA HIS A 775 -7.99 16.90 -36.00
C HIS A 775 -7.40 18.18 -36.64
N ASP A 776 -8.22 18.97 -37.30
CA ASP A 776 -7.81 20.28 -37.89
C ASP A 776 -7.37 21.27 -36.81
N ARG A 777 -8.04 21.32 -35.66
CA ARG A 777 -7.62 22.16 -34.52
C ARG A 777 -6.31 21.69 -33.90
N LEU A 778 -6.11 20.39 -33.75
CA LEU A 778 -4.87 19.82 -33.26
C LEU A 778 -3.70 20.12 -34.21
N THR A 779 -3.92 19.99 -35.51
CA THR A 779 -2.93 20.32 -36.55
C THR A 779 -2.58 21.79 -36.51
N GLN A 780 -3.56 22.69 -36.34
CA GLN A 780 -3.32 24.15 -36.20
C GLN A 780 -2.54 24.51 -34.92
N ILE A 781 -2.75 23.77 -33.84
CA ILE A 781 -2.00 23.98 -32.59
C ILE A 781 -0.56 23.47 -32.75
N LEU A 782 -0.36 22.32 -33.38
CA LEU A 782 0.95 21.76 -33.67
C LEU A 782 1.76 22.67 -34.63
N ASP A 783 1.14 23.22 -35.67
CA ASP A 783 1.78 24.19 -36.60
C ASP A 783 2.22 25.48 -35.89
N ARG A 784 1.48 25.92 -34.87
CA ARG A 784 1.85 27.10 -34.08
C ARG A 784 2.98 26.84 -33.07
N THR A 785 3.14 25.61 -32.62
CA THR A 785 4.17 25.24 -31.63
C THR A 785 5.49 24.84 -32.26
N VAL A 786 5.52 24.48 -33.54
CA VAL A 786 6.73 24.01 -34.26
C VAL A 786 7.46 25.17 -35.00
N ARG A 787 6.92 26.40 -35.06
CA ARG A 787 7.65 27.55 -35.65
C ARG A 787 8.62 28.12 -34.62
N PRO A 788 9.96 28.06 -34.91
CA PRO A 788 10.94 28.77 -34.08
C PRO A 788 10.77 30.30 -34.26
N PRO A 789 11.06 31.09 -33.20
CA PRO A 789 10.92 32.55 -33.27
C PRO A 789 11.90 33.13 -34.32
N PRO A 790 11.54 34.19 -35.07
CA PRO A 790 12.39 34.78 -36.07
C PRO A 790 13.62 35.43 -35.43
N SER A 791 14.81 35.02 -35.83
CA SER A 791 16.07 35.68 -35.49
C SER A 791 16.22 36.98 -36.27
N PRO A 792 16.68 38.07 -35.66
CA PRO A 792 16.99 39.27 -36.37
C PRO A 792 18.46 39.22 -36.85
N SER A 793 18.68 39.19 -38.14
CA SER A 793 19.70 39.85 -38.89
C SER A 793 20.13 39.07 -40.14
N GLY A 794 20.07 39.77 -41.24
CA GLY A 794 20.23 39.27 -42.57
C GLY A 794 21.67 38.89 -42.97
N THR A 795 21.73 38.12 -44.01
CA THR A 795 22.40 38.48 -45.30
C THR A 795 22.29 37.28 -46.26
N MET A 796 22.12 37.56 -47.52
CA MET A 796 21.97 36.67 -48.66
C MET A 796 23.13 35.70 -48.86
N ALA A 797 22.84 34.46 -49.30
CA ALA A 797 23.55 33.83 -50.42
C ALA A 797 22.75 32.61 -50.91
N VAL A 798 22.52 32.63 -52.20
CA VAL A 798 21.93 31.56 -53.03
C VAL A 798 22.94 30.43 -53.19
N THR A 799 22.58 29.23 -52.95
CA THR A 799 23.04 28.04 -53.73
C THR A 799 22.12 26.85 -53.53
N SER A 800 21.68 26.29 -54.63
CA SER A 800 20.94 25.06 -54.85
C SER A 800 21.69 23.85 -54.32
N GLY A 801 20.99 22.97 -53.55
CA GLY A 801 21.52 21.63 -53.19
C GLY A 801 20.40 20.76 -52.70
N HIS A 802 20.07 19.73 -53.50
CA HIS A 802 19.15 18.63 -53.10
C HIS A 802 19.57 18.01 -51.77
N VAL A 803 18.71 17.99 -50.81
CA VAL A 803 18.88 17.19 -49.59
C VAL A 803 17.76 16.17 -49.55
N HIS A 804 18.17 14.90 -49.61
CA HIS A 804 17.34 13.74 -49.38
C HIS A 804 16.79 13.77 -47.95
N TYR A 805 15.47 13.76 -47.85
CA TYR A 805 14.79 13.44 -46.56
C TYR A 805 14.91 11.95 -46.27
N HIS A 806 15.65 11.61 -45.24
CA HIS A 806 15.54 10.27 -44.63
C HIS A 806 14.17 10.21 -43.92
N SER A 807 13.29 9.39 -44.46
CA SER A 807 12.03 9.03 -43.85
C SER A 807 12.33 8.18 -42.60
N ILE A 808 11.87 8.66 -41.46
CA ILE A 808 11.78 7.87 -40.20
C ILE A 808 10.71 6.79 -40.42
N PRO A 809 11.00 5.51 -40.16
CA PRO A 809 10.01 4.46 -40.37
C PRO A 809 8.85 4.63 -39.35
N VAL A 810 7.67 4.87 -39.88
CA VAL A 810 6.42 4.79 -39.12
C VAL A 810 6.16 3.30 -38.89
N TYR A 811 6.19 2.86 -37.64
CA TYR A 811 5.73 1.52 -37.27
C TYR A 811 4.21 1.49 -37.42
N GLU A 812 3.71 0.88 -38.48
CA GLU A 812 2.32 0.43 -38.55
C GLU A 812 2.10 -0.73 -37.57
N MET A 813 1.39 -0.48 -36.48
CA MET A 813 0.84 -1.54 -35.64
C MET A 813 -0.39 -2.12 -36.37
N LYS A 814 -0.23 -3.28 -37.00
CA LYS A 814 -1.35 -4.10 -37.43
C LYS A 814 -1.95 -4.77 -36.20
N PHE A 815 -3.14 -4.38 -35.83
CA PHE A 815 -3.95 -5.15 -34.87
C PHE A 815 -4.41 -6.45 -35.51
N PRO A 816 -4.32 -7.60 -34.84
CA PRO A 816 -4.90 -8.83 -35.35
C PRO A 816 -6.44 -8.72 -35.39
N ASP A 817 -7.04 -9.16 -36.49
CA ASP A 817 -8.48 -9.22 -36.66
C ASP A 817 -9.13 -10.02 -35.52
N LEU A 818 -9.93 -9.35 -34.70
CA LEU A 818 -10.82 -9.99 -33.74
C LEU A 818 -11.97 -10.67 -34.52
N CYS A 819 -11.81 -11.96 -34.82
CA CYS A 819 -12.93 -12.80 -35.18
C CYS A 819 -13.87 -12.95 -33.99
N VAL A 820 -15.03 -12.33 -34.05
CA VAL A 820 -16.13 -12.53 -33.11
C VAL A 820 -16.84 -13.82 -33.55
N TYR A 821 -16.83 -14.81 -32.69
CA TYR A 821 -17.81 -15.89 -32.69
C TYR A 821 -18.59 -15.83 -31.37
#